data_1372a841e82faf92db7890c6cd2ee110
#
_entry.id   1372a841e82faf92db7890c6cd2ee110
#
_cell.length_a   1.000
_cell.length_b   1.000
_cell.length_c   1.000
_cell.angle_alpha   90.00
_cell.angle_beta   90.00
_cell.angle_gamma   90.00
#
_symmetry.space_group_name_H-M   'P 1'
#
loop_
_entity.id
_entity.type
_entity.pdbx_description
1 polymer ?
#
loop_
_entity_poly.entity_id
_entity_poly.type
_entity_poly.pdbx_seq_one_letter_code
_entity_poly.pdbx_strand_id
1 'polypeptide(L)'
;MPDKILIRGARVHNLKNIDVDIPLNKIVGIAGVSGSGKSSLALGVLYAEGSRRYLEALSTYTRRRMTQAAKAEVDQVLYVPAALALHQRPGVPGIRSTFGTGTELLNSIRLMYSRLASHVCPNGHYQEPTLAVAADQDMVCPVCGEHFYAPSAEELAFNSQGACPCCGGTGMVRTVDETTLVPDESLTIDEGAVAPWNSLMWSLMTDVCRAMGVRTDIPFKELTEKEKDIVFHGPAVKKHILYKSKTTNVSGEMDFTYYNAIHTVENALAKVKDEKGMKRVEKFLKEDVCPECGGTRLSEKARKPKLRGMSLDEVCKLTLAELVTWVEGVPASLPEPMRPMAESICASFHSAAKRLLDLGLSYLSLDRAASTLSTGERQRMQLARAVRNRTTGVLYVLDEPSIGLHPSNIEGLNGVMHDLVADGNSVLLVDHDTQILKEADWIVELGPEAGAGGGRVIAEGTVGEIRKNKDSQIGPFLTGKEEMPAKSPKNKDELFSLGKIVLSTAGIHTVKPLEVTIPKGKLTVVTGVSGSGKTTLILESLVPALESVTVGKAMPNHIRSVEADEIEHIKLIDATPIGINIRSTVATYANVHDELRKIFARTKDAKQQGFKAGDFSYNTGNLRCPVCDGTGSISLDVQFLPDVDIPCPDCRGSRYSKTANRVKYKNASGISHSLPELMDMDVNTAIAFCRDMKNVYPKLKVLQDLGLGYLTLGEETPSLSGGEAQRLKLASEMGRTQSDSVFVFDEPTIGLHPLDVQTLLSVFRTLIEKGATVIVIEHDLDVIRNADYIIDMGPGGGEAGGTVVACGTPEEIKHNGRSITGKYI
;
A
#
# COMPACT_ATOMS: atom_id res chain seq x y z
N MET A 1 -4.25 -24.92 33.25
CA MET A 1 -4.56 -24.58 31.84
C MET A 1 -3.37 -25.05 31.00
N PRO A 2 -3.53 -25.41 29.74
CA PRO A 2 -2.37 -25.72 28.91
C PRO A 2 -1.44 -24.51 28.81
N ASP A 3 -0.15 -24.76 28.82
CA ASP A 3 0.91 -23.74 28.74
C ASP A 3 1.49 -23.58 27.34
N LYS A 4 1.06 -24.44 26.41
CA LYS A 4 1.54 -24.46 25.04
C LYS A 4 0.43 -24.80 24.02
N ILE A 5 0.54 -24.27 22.82
CA ILE A 5 -0.17 -24.74 21.64
C ILE A 5 0.67 -25.90 21.06
N LEU A 6 0.04 -27.01 20.75
CA LEU A 6 0.71 -28.18 20.15
C LEU A 6 0.31 -28.31 18.69
N ILE A 7 1.27 -28.23 17.78
CA ILE A 7 1.08 -28.42 16.35
C ILE A 7 1.78 -29.70 15.94
N ARG A 8 1.08 -30.57 15.19
CA ARG A 8 1.62 -31.82 14.68
C ARG A 8 1.29 -31.98 13.21
N GLY A 9 2.30 -32.30 12.42
CA GLY A 9 2.16 -32.59 11.01
C GLY A 9 1.73 -31.42 10.14
N ALA A 10 2.22 -30.22 10.35
CA ALA A 10 1.85 -29.06 9.53
C ALA A 10 2.50 -29.10 8.15
N ARG A 11 1.66 -29.01 7.09
CA ARG A 11 2.04 -29.14 5.67
C ARG A 11 1.53 -27.99 4.81
N VAL A 12 1.12 -26.89 5.42
CA VAL A 12 0.57 -25.72 4.71
C VAL A 12 1.67 -25.10 3.82
N HIS A 13 1.39 -24.90 2.55
CA HIS A 13 2.31 -24.37 1.54
C HIS A 13 3.64 -25.15 1.51
N ASN A 14 4.75 -24.50 1.88
CA ASN A 14 6.10 -25.09 1.84
C ASN A 14 6.50 -25.83 3.14
N LEU A 15 5.65 -25.88 4.18
CA LEU A 15 5.96 -26.58 5.43
C LEU A 15 6.14 -28.08 5.20
N LYS A 16 7.19 -28.66 5.78
CA LYS A 16 7.64 -30.04 5.56
C LYS A 16 7.20 -30.98 6.68
N ASN A 17 5.89 -31.07 6.94
CA ASN A 17 5.33 -31.97 7.97
C ASN A 17 5.95 -31.71 9.34
N ILE A 18 5.91 -30.43 9.78
CA ILE A 18 6.60 -30.00 11.00
C ILE A 18 5.74 -30.20 12.24
N ASP A 19 6.41 -30.53 13.32
CA ASP A 19 5.88 -30.52 14.69
C ASP A 19 6.52 -29.36 15.43
N VAL A 20 5.71 -28.58 16.14
CA VAL A 20 6.22 -27.43 16.93
C VAL A 20 5.31 -27.12 18.10
N ASP A 21 5.89 -26.73 19.22
CA ASP A 21 5.21 -26.32 20.43
C ASP A 21 5.37 -24.81 20.64
N ILE A 22 4.28 -24.08 20.72
CA ILE A 22 4.26 -22.61 20.89
C ILE A 22 3.82 -22.26 22.33
N PRO A 23 4.67 -21.65 23.16
CA PRO A 23 4.28 -21.21 24.50
C PRO A 23 3.12 -20.22 24.50
N LEU A 24 2.18 -20.36 25.45
CA LEU A 24 1.10 -19.42 25.68
C LEU A 24 1.50 -18.32 26.68
N ASN A 25 0.79 -17.18 26.65
CA ASN A 25 1.03 -16.01 27.49
C ASN A 25 2.49 -15.50 27.42
N LYS A 26 3.04 -15.53 26.21
CA LYS A 26 4.40 -15.16 25.88
C LYS A 26 4.43 -14.38 24.56
N ILE A 27 5.53 -13.65 24.34
CA ILE A 27 5.90 -13.14 23.02
C ILE A 27 6.73 -14.20 22.34
N VAL A 28 6.20 -14.78 21.26
CA VAL A 28 6.87 -15.82 20.46
C VAL A 28 7.24 -15.25 19.10
N GLY A 29 8.54 -15.19 18.81
CA GLY A 29 9.06 -14.75 17.51
C GLY A 29 9.16 -15.91 16.53
N ILE A 30 8.65 -15.75 15.30
CA ILE A 30 8.91 -16.65 14.18
C ILE A 30 9.91 -15.96 13.25
N ALA A 31 11.11 -16.51 13.19
CA ALA A 31 12.23 -16.01 12.39
C ALA A 31 12.57 -16.94 11.22
N GLY A 32 13.44 -16.48 10.33
CA GLY A 32 13.98 -17.25 9.19
C GLY A 32 14.03 -16.43 7.91
N VAL A 33 14.74 -16.92 6.90
CA VAL A 33 14.88 -16.23 5.60
C VAL A 33 13.54 -16.02 4.90
N SER A 34 13.48 -15.08 3.96
CA SER A 34 12.28 -14.84 3.15
C SER A 34 11.88 -16.12 2.41
N GLY A 35 10.58 -16.46 2.41
CA GLY A 35 10.09 -17.68 1.79
C GLY A 35 10.37 -18.99 2.56
N SER A 36 10.88 -18.95 3.81
CA SER A 36 11.13 -20.16 4.63
C SER A 36 9.88 -20.81 5.22
N GLY A 37 8.69 -20.18 5.13
CA GLY A 37 7.43 -20.72 5.64
C GLY A 37 6.90 -20.04 6.91
N LYS A 38 7.45 -18.90 7.33
CA LYS A 38 7.02 -18.17 8.53
C LYS A 38 5.54 -17.81 8.52
N SER A 39 5.08 -17.14 7.49
CA SER A 39 3.66 -16.76 7.34
C SER A 39 2.77 -18.00 7.13
N SER A 40 3.31 -19.10 6.57
CA SER A 40 2.60 -20.38 6.47
C SER A 40 2.30 -20.97 7.85
N LEU A 41 3.26 -20.90 8.79
CA LEU A 41 3.05 -21.33 10.17
C LEU A 41 2.14 -20.37 10.95
N ALA A 42 2.43 -19.06 10.89
CA ALA A 42 1.73 -18.03 11.68
C ALA A 42 0.28 -17.83 11.22
N LEU A 43 0.10 -17.54 9.93
CA LEU A 43 -1.20 -17.24 9.35
C LEU A 43 -1.90 -18.48 8.83
N GLY A 44 -1.18 -19.34 8.10
CA GLY A 44 -1.74 -20.53 7.47
C GLY A 44 -2.12 -21.65 8.44
N VAL A 45 -1.47 -21.75 9.59
CA VAL A 45 -1.78 -22.77 10.62
C VAL A 45 -2.43 -22.11 11.85
N LEU A 46 -1.69 -21.31 12.59
CA LEU A 46 -2.13 -20.83 13.91
C LEU A 46 -3.31 -19.87 13.84
N TYR A 47 -3.25 -18.85 13.01
CA TYR A 47 -4.37 -17.93 12.82
C TYR A 47 -5.58 -18.64 12.19
N ALA A 48 -5.35 -19.45 11.14
CA ALA A 48 -6.42 -20.16 10.45
C ALA A 48 -7.21 -21.07 11.42
N GLU A 49 -6.52 -21.87 12.23
CA GLU A 49 -7.15 -22.76 13.21
C GLU A 49 -7.78 -22.02 14.39
N GLY A 50 -7.12 -20.99 14.92
CA GLY A 50 -7.66 -20.18 16.02
C GLY A 50 -8.90 -19.39 15.62
N SER A 51 -8.85 -18.75 14.44
CA SER A 51 -9.99 -18.01 13.87
C SER A 51 -11.15 -18.95 13.53
N ARG A 52 -10.88 -20.09 12.90
CA ARG A 52 -11.90 -21.08 12.54
C ARG A 52 -12.65 -21.60 13.76
N ARG A 53 -11.94 -22.01 14.82
CA ARG A 53 -12.56 -22.50 16.06
C ARG A 53 -13.40 -21.45 16.75
N TYR A 54 -12.94 -20.18 16.76
CA TYR A 54 -13.74 -19.09 17.27
C TYR A 54 -15.03 -18.90 16.47
N LEU A 55 -14.93 -18.90 15.13
CA LEU A 55 -16.10 -18.76 14.25
C LEU A 55 -17.07 -19.95 14.37
N GLU A 56 -16.58 -21.16 14.59
CA GLU A 56 -17.43 -22.35 14.82
C GLU A 56 -18.30 -22.22 16.07
N ALA A 57 -17.86 -21.48 17.07
CA ALA A 57 -18.64 -21.21 18.29
C ALA A 57 -19.76 -20.19 18.08
N LEU A 58 -19.75 -19.43 16.96
CA LEU A 58 -20.76 -18.41 16.65
C LEU A 58 -21.96 -19.01 15.93
N SER A 59 -23.07 -18.26 15.94
CA SER A 59 -24.28 -18.65 15.20
C SER A 59 -24.04 -18.76 13.70
N THR A 60 -24.79 -19.62 13.01
CA THR A 60 -24.69 -19.81 11.56
C THR A 60 -24.92 -18.52 10.76
N TYR A 61 -25.80 -17.63 11.27
CA TYR A 61 -26.04 -16.33 10.65
C TYR A 61 -24.81 -15.41 10.71
N THR A 62 -24.14 -15.34 11.85
CA THR A 62 -22.92 -14.54 12.04
C THR A 62 -21.76 -15.11 11.21
N ARG A 63 -21.59 -16.44 11.21
CA ARG A 63 -20.57 -17.13 10.42
C ARG A 63 -20.62 -16.82 8.92
N ARG A 64 -21.83 -16.77 8.35
CA ARG A 64 -22.01 -16.48 6.91
C ARG A 64 -21.61 -15.05 6.49
N ARG A 65 -21.49 -14.13 7.43
CA ARG A 65 -21.09 -12.74 7.19
C ARG A 65 -19.61 -12.44 7.45
N MET A 66 -18.88 -13.43 7.98
CA MET A 66 -17.46 -13.27 8.31
C MET A 66 -16.62 -14.09 7.35
N THR A 67 -15.53 -13.53 6.89
CA THR A 67 -14.54 -14.23 6.07
C THR A 67 -13.96 -15.38 6.88
N GLN A 68 -14.05 -16.60 6.35
CA GLN A 68 -13.51 -17.78 7.00
C GLN A 68 -12.11 -18.06 6.44
N ALA A 69 -11.16 -18.32 7.33
CA ALA A 69 -9.87 -18.86 6.92
C ALA A 69 -10.04 -20.30 6.40
N ALA A 70 -9.29 -20.67 5.36
CA ALA A 70 -9.25 -22.03 4.87
C ALA A 70 -8.76 -22.98 5.99
N LYS A 71 -9.25 -24.25 5.98
CA LYS A 71 -8.76 -25.24 6.91
C LYS A 71 -7.27 -25.52 6.67
N ALA A 72 -6.48 -25.45 7.71
CA ALA A 72 -5.06 -25.74 7.63
C ALA A 72 -4.78 -27.20 7.28
N GLU A 73 -3.80 -27.46 6.44
CA GLU A 73 -3.28 -28.81 6.19
C GLU A 73 -2.34 -29.22 7.34
N VAL A 74 -2.93 -29.78 8.37
CA VAL A 74 -2.26 -30.18 9.62
C VAL A 74 -2.92 -31.44 10.18
N ASP A 75 -2.15 -32.31 10.79
CA ASP A 75 -2.70 -33.53 11.42
C ASP A 75 -3.47 -33.14 12.70
N GLN A 76 -2.89 -32.31 13.53
CA GLN A 76 -3.50 -31.87 14.78
C GLN A 76 -2.98 -30.50 15.24
N VAL A 77 -3.89 -29.64 15.74
CA VAL A 77 -3.55 -28.44 16.51
C VAL A 77 -4.37 -28.47 17.81
N LEU A 78 -3.70 -28.43 18.95
CA LEU A 78 -4.35 -28.44 20.26
C LEU A 78 -4.08 -27.11 20.98
N TYR A 79 -5.07 -26.71 21.80
CA TYR A 79 -5.00 -25.58 22.72
C TYR A 79 -4.78 -24.20 22.06
N VAL A 80 -5.09 -24.07 20.77
CA VAL A 80 -5.02 -22.77 20.11
C VAL A 80 -6.17 -21.86 20.60
N PRO A 81 -5.88 -20.66 21.11
CA PRO A 81 -6.89 -19.69 21.48
C PRO A 81 -7.63 -19.12 20.27
N ALA A 82 -8.68 -18.32 20.51
CA ALA A 82 -9.21 -17.43 19.49
C ALA A 82 -8.09 -16.54 18.95
N ALA A 83 -7.91 -16.46 17.63
CA ALA A 83 -6.79 -15.74 17.04
C ALA A 83 -7.25 -14.51 16.26
N LEU A 84 -6.50 -13.42 16.41
CA LEU A 84 -6.64 -12.18 15.66
C LEU A 84 -5.34 -11.94 14.90
N ALA A 85 -5.43 -11.71 13.59
CA ALA A 85 -4.25 -11.41 12.78
C ALA A 85 -4.20 -9.93 12.36
N LEU A 86 -3.02 -9.38 12.45
CA LEU A 86 -2.64 -8.11 11.86
C LEU A 86 -1.71 -8.41 10.69
N HIS A 87 -2.27 -8.36 9.49
CA HIS A 87 -1.55 -8.69 8.27
C HIS A 87 -0.53 -7.61 7.90
N GLN A 88 0.54 -8.01 7.26
CA GLN A 88 1.56 -7.13 6.69
C GLN A 88 0.97 -6.00 5.84
N ARG A 89 -0.08 -6.30 5.06
CA ARG A 89 -0.77 -5.35 4.20
C ARG A 89 -2.25 -5.25 4.57
N PRO A 90 -2.62 -4.33 5.47
CA PRO A 90 -4.02 -4.07 5.74
C PRO A 90 -4.73 -3.57 4.50
N GLY A 91 -5.96 -4.01 4.27
CA GLY A 91 -6.78 -3.51 3.18
C GLY A 91 -6.90 -1.99 3.20
N VAL A 92 -6.98 -1.37 2.04
CA VAL A 92 -7.18 0.09 1.93
C VAL A 92 -8.61 0.41 2.34
N PRO A 93 -8.82 1.23 3.38
CA PRO A 93 -10.15 1.58 3.84
C PRO A 93 -10.91 2.42 2.80
N GLY A 94 -12.23 2.36 2.82
CA GLY A 94 -13.09 3.14 1.94
C GLY A 94 -12.91 4.66 2.12
N ILE A 95 -13.32 5.42 1.12
CA ILE A 95 -13.17 6.89 1.01
C ILE A 95 -13.72 7.69 2.21
N ARG A 96 -14.70 7.14 2.95
CA ARG A 96 -15.27 7.74 4.16
C ARG A 96 -14.48 7.42 5.43
N SER A 97 -13.45 6.58 5.35
CA SER A 97 -12.64 6.23 6.51
C SER A 97 -11.56 7.28 6.73
N THR A 98 -11.39 7.69 7.99
CA THR A 98 -10.31 8.57 8.44
C THR A 98 -9.50 7.90 9.54
N PHE A 99 -8.35 8.46 9.88
CA PHE A 99 -7.58 8.04 11.04
C PHE A 99 -8.43 8.05 12.32
N GLY A 100 -9.24 9.11 12.52
CA GLY A 100 -10.14 9.23 13.67
C GLY A 100 -11.22 8.16 13.74
N THR A 101 -11.79 7.73 12.58
CA THR A 101 -12.76 6.63 12.55
C THR A 101 -12.09 5.27 12.69
N GLY A 102 -10.92 5.08 12.09
CA GLY A 102 -10.16 3.84 12.16
C GLY A 102 -9.64 3.53 13.55
N THR A 103 -9.26 4.57 14.33
CA THR A 103 -8.82 4.47 15.72
C THR A 103 -9.99 4.55 16.72
N GLU A 104 -11.20 4.91 16.26
CA GLU A 104 -12.36 5.22 17.08
C GLU A 104 -12.20 6.41 18.03
N LEU A 105 -11.10 7.14 17.99
CA LEU A 105 -10.88 8.36 18.80
C LEU A 105 -11.93 9.43 18.48
N LEU A 106 -12.36 9.51 17.22
CA LEU A 106 -13.41 10.44 16.80
C LEU A 106 -14.72 10.21 17.54
N ASN A 107 -15.01 8.98 17.98
CA ASN A 107 -16.21 8.70 18.77
C ASN A 107 -16.16 9.41 20.13
N SER A 108 -15.01 9.41 20.79
CA SER A 108 -14.80 10.12 22.06
C SER A 108 -14.90 11.65 21.87
N ILE A 109 -14.34 12.18 20.79
CA ILE A 109 -14.45 13.62 20.48
C ILE A 109 -15.92 14.01 20.17
N ARG A 110 -16.61 13.23 19.37
CA ARG A 110 -18.05 13.47 19.10
C ARG A 110 -18.89 13.44 20.38
N LEU A 111 -18.58 12.50 21.29
CA LEU A 111 -19.23 12.44 22.59
C LEU A 111 -18.96 13.71 23.41
N MET A 112 -17.71 14.20 23.45
CA MET A 112 -17.38 15.48 24.09
C MET A 112 -18.18 16.63 23.49
N TYR A 113 -18.27 16.71 22.17
CA TYR A 113 -19.04 17.77 21.50
C TYR A 113 -20.54 17.65 21.75
N SER A 114 -21.09 16.45 21.79
CA SER A 114 -22.51 16.22 22.08
C SER A 114 -22.87 16.62 23.52
N ARG A 115 -22.02 16.33 24.52
CA ARG A 115 -22.33 16.41 25.94
C ARG A 115 -21.71 17.57 26.69
N LEU A 116 -20.64 18.16 26.16
CA LEU A 116 -19.84 19.17 26.88
C LEU A 116 -19.72 20.49 26.11
N ALA A 117 -20.15 20.57 24.88
CA ALA A 117 -19.97 21.76 24.05
C ALA A 117 -21.05 22.82 24.29
N SER A 118 -20.74 24.04 23.85
CA SER A 118 -21.74 25.10 23.64
C SER A 118 -22.54 24.80 22.38
N HIS A 119 -23.86 24.86 22.45
CA HIS A 119 -24.74 24.55 21.33
C HIS A 119 -25.51 25.79 20.86
N VAL A 120 -26.02 25.73 19.63
CA VAL A 120 -26.77 26.82 18.99
C VAL A 120 -28.23 26.44 18.94
N CYS A 121 -29.12 27.29 19.48
CA CYS A 121 -30.54 27.09 19.34
C CYS A 121 -30.98 27.26 17.86
N PRO A 122 -32.17 26.79 17.47
CA PRO A 122 -32.70 26.92 16.10
C PRO A 122 -32.64 28.36 15.54
N ASN A 123 -32.73 29.36 16.41
CA ASN A 123 -32.70 30.79 16.05
C ASN A 123 -31.27 31.39 16.03
N GLY A 124 -30.23 30.59 16.19
CA GLY A 124 -28.84 31.00 16.04
C GLY A 124 -28.12 31.51 17.29
N HIS A 125 -28.75 31.44 18.49
CA HIS A 125 -28.13 31.91 19.74
C HIS A 125 -27.29 30.77 20.37
N TYR A 126 -26.03 31.08 20.71
CA TYR A 126 -25.19 30.13 21.45
C TYR A 126 -25.61 30.01 22.91
N GLN A 127 -25.59 28.77 23.40
CA GLN A 127 -25.84 28.41 24.78
C GLN A 127 -24.59 27.82 25.39
N GLU A 128 -24.20 28.33 26.55
CA GLU A 128 -23.10 27.78 27.35
C GLU A 128 -23.39 26.32 27.77
N PRO A 129 -22.37 25.51 27.97
CA PRO A 129 -22.56 24.13 28.43
C PRO A 129 -23.23 24.07 29.81
N THR A 130 -24.25 23.25 29.95
CA THR A 130 -24.99 23.06 31.20
C THR A 130 -25.16 21.58 31.53
N LEU A 131 -25.57 21.26 32.72
CA LEU A 131 -25.97 19.89 33.11
C LEU A 131 -27.08 19.31 32.23
N ALA A 132 -27.98 20.15 31.72
CA ALA A 132 -29.03 19.72 30.78
C ALA A 132 -28.43 19.14 29.50
N VAL A 133 -27.39 19.78 28.94
CA VAL A 133 -26.60 19.26 27.79
C VAL A 133 -25.96 17.91 28.14
N ALA A 134 -25.31 17.86 29.31
CA ALA A 134 -24.63 16.66 29.76
C ALA A 134 -25.61 15.48 29.97
N ALA A 135 -26.81 15.77 30.50
CA ALA A 135 -27.84 14.79 30.80
C ALA A 135 -28.77 14.49 29.61
N ASP A 136 -28.57 15.05 28.42
CA ASP A 136 -29.41 14.90 27.23
C ASP A 136 -30.86 15.37 27.48
N GLN A 137 -31.02 16.48 28.17
CA GLN A 137 -32.30 17.06 28.52
C GLN A 137 -32.66 18.23 27.59
N ASP A 138 -33.94 18.57 27.57
CA ASP A 138 -34.43 19.73 26.87
C ASP A 138 -33.75 21.01 27.37
N MET A 139 -33.32 21.85 26.47
CA MET A 139 -32.71 23.13 26.74
C MET A 139 -33.64 24.26 26.32
N VAL A 140 -33.70 25.29 27.10
CA VAL A 140 -34.47 26.51 26.77
C VAL A 140 -33.51 27.65 26.51
N CYS A 141 -33.58 28.23 25.33
CA CYS A 141 -32.78 29.38 25.00
C CYS A 141 -33.14 30.60 25.83
N PRO A 142 -32.27 31.17 26.67
CA PRO A 142 -32.59 32.33 27.52
C PRO A 142 -32.80 33.60 26.70
N VAL A 143 -32.42 33.63 25.43
CA VAL A 143 -32.55 34.81 24.54
C VAL A 143 -33.89 34.83 23.84
N CYS A 144 -34.35 33.69 23.32
CA CYS A 144 -35.57 33.62 22.49
C CYS A 144 -36.65 32.67 23.03
N GLY A 145 -36.40 31.94 24.13
CA GLY A 145 -37.35 30.98 24.73
C GLY A 145 -37.53 29.68 23.95
N GLU A 146 -36.79 29.46 22.88
CA GLU A 146 -36.93 28.28 22.03
C GLU A 146 -36.40 27.04 22.76
N HIS A 147 -37.15 25.94 22.66
CA HIS A 147 -36.80 24.64 23.21
C HIS A 147 -36.02 23.82 22.17
N PHE A 148 -34.92 23.21 22.56
CA PHE A 148 -34.09 22.40 21.67
C PHE A 148 -33.22 21.42 22.43
N TYR A 149 -32.77 20.38 21.73
CA TYR A 149 -31.83 19.39 22.25
C TYR A 149 -30.43 19.60 21.64
N ALA A 150 -29.40 19.24 22.40
CA ALA A 150 -28.04 19.12 21.88
C ALA A 150 -27.98 18.03 20.80
N PRO A 151 -27.23 18.19 19.73
CA PRO A 151 -27.05 17.13 18.73
C PRO A 151 -26.45 15.89 19.36
N SER A 152 -26.99 14.74 19.02
CA SER A 152 -26.42 13.43 19.40
C SER A 152 -25.06 13.22 18.77
N ALA A 153 -24.26 12.30 19.30
CA ALA A 153 -22.98 11.93 18.70
C ALA A 153 -23.12 11.41 17.24
N GLU A 154 -24.29 10.93 16.86
CA GLU A 154 -24.60 10.47 15.51
C GLU A 154 -24.90 11.64 14.55
N GLU A 155 -25.55 12.68 15.02
CA GLU A 155 -25.77 13.92 14.27
C GLU A 155 -24.47 14.73 14.07
N LEU A 156 -23.41 14.38 14.79
CA LEU A 156 -22.04 14.90 14.61
C LEU A 156 -21.14 13.96 13.78
N ALA A 157 -21.71 12.88 13.24
CA ALA A 157 -20.95 11.90 12.47
C ALA A 157 -21.04 12.16 10.96
N PHE A 158 -19.93 12.43 10.31
CA PHE A 158 -19.88 12.67 8.86
C PHE A 158 -20.19 11.42 8.01
N ASN A 159 -20.17 10.23 8.59
CA ASN A 159 -20.57 8.98 7.94
C ASN A 159 -22.02 8.58 8.25
N SER A 160 -22.79 9.45 8.91
CA SER A 160 -24.19 9.27 9.26
C SER A 160 -24.95 10.60 9.09
N GLN A 161 -25.70 11.03 10.09
CA GLN A 161 -26.60 12.20 10.04
C GLN A 161 -25.87 13.55 9.98
N GLY A 162 -24.64 13.61 10.45
CA GLY A 162 -23.78 14.80 10.39
C GLY A 162 -23.07 15.02 9.05
N ALA A 163 -23.34 14.18 8.05
CA ALA A 163 -22.69 14.27 6.75
C ALA A 163 -23.05 15.57 6.01
N CYS A 164 -22.05 16.15 5.34
CA CYS A 164 -22.31 17.24 4.38
C CYS A 164 -23.25 16.75 3.26
N PRO A 165 -24.36 17.43 2.98
CA PRO A 165 -25.32 16.97 1.98
C PRO A 165 -24.75 16.98 0.55
N CYS A 166 -23.80 17.86 0.24
CA CYS A 166 -23.17 17.96 -1.07
C CYS A 166 -22.26 16.76 -1.38
N CYS A 167 -21.32 16.45 -0.48
CA CYS A 167 -20.37 15.36 -0.69
C CYS A 167 -20.75 14.04 0.00
N GLY A 168 -21.85 13.98 0.72
CA GLY A 168 -22.29 12.79 1.46
C GLY A 168 -21.27 12.29 2.49
N GLY A 169 -20.46 13.20 3.08
CA GLY A 169 -19.45 12.89 4.08
C GLY A 169 -18.09 12.40 3.54
N THR A 170 -17.85 12.53 2.24
CA THR A 170 -16.53 12.18 1.64
C THR A 170 -15.50 13.31 1.78
N GLY A 171 -15.97 14.58 1.89
CA GLY A 171 -15.13 15.77 1.87
C GLY A 171 -14.68 16.20 0.47
N MET A 172 -14.89 15.36 -0.52
CA MET A 172 -14.48 15.56 -1.90
C MET A 172 -15.68 15.42 -2.82
N VAL A 173 -15.64 16.09 -3.95
CA VAL A 173 -16.62 15.95 -5.02
C VAL A 173 -15.88 15.55 -6.30
N ARG A 174 -16.51 14.70 -7.11
CA ARG A 174 -15.99 14.35 -8.42
C ARG A 174 -16.61 15.27 -9.45
N THR A 175 -15.78 16.07 -10.08
CA THR A 175 -16.15 16.98 -11.16
C THR A 175 -15.53 16.52 -12.46
N VAL A 176 -16.10 16.93 -13.58
CA VAL A 176 -15.54 16.62 -14.89
C VAL A 176 -14.26 17.43 -15.09
N ASP A 177 -13.20 16.75 -15.49
CA ASP A 177 -11.95 17.41 -15.88
C ASP A 177 -11.99 17.76 -17.37
N GLU A 178 -12.26 19.02 -17.67
CA GLU A 178 -12.38 19.51 -19.04
C GLU A 178 -11.11 19.29 -19.86
N THR A 179 -9.93 19.27 -19.22
CA THR A 179 -8.65 19.07 -19.92
C THR A 179 -8.51 17.66 -20.50
N THR A 180 -9.25 16.69 -19.96
CA THR A 180 -9.23 15.30 -20.42
C THR A 180 -10.27 14.99 -21.51
N LEU A 181 -11.20 15.92 -21.76
CA LEU A 181 -12.28 15.71 -22.73
C LEU A 181 -11.77 15.77 -24.18
N VAL A 182 -10.73 16.58 -24.43
CA VAL A 182 -10.05 16.72 -25.72
C VAL A 182 -8.54 16.57 -25.50
N PRO A 183 -8.03 15.33 -25.40
CA PRO A 183 -6.63 15.08 -25.07
C PRO A 183 -5.66 15.44 -26.21
N ASP A 184 -6.15 15.49 -27.47
CA ASP A 184 -5.37 15.87 -28.64
C ASP A 184 -6.18 16.85 -29.51
N GLU A 185 -5.88 18.11 -29.36
CA GLU A 185 -6.52 19.20 -30.12
C GLU A 185 -6.09 19.27 -31.59
N SER A 186 -5.11 18.49 -32.01
CA SER A 186 -4.71 18.39 -33.42
C SER A 186 -5.66 17.53 -34.25
N LEU A 187 -6.47 16.68 -33.59
CA LEU A 187 -7.49 15.86 -34.24
C LEU A 187 -8.75 16.67 -34.51
N THR A 188 -9.48 16.24 -35.54
CA THR A 188 -10.83 16.72 -35.81
C THR A 188 -11.85 16.01 -34.94
N ILE A 189 -13.06 16.57 -34.77
CA ILE A 189 -14.16 15.89 -34.08
C ILE A 189 -14.54 14.61 -34.82
N ASP A 190 -14.46 14.61 -36.14
CA ASP A 190 -14.73 13.44 -37.00
C ASP A 190 -13.69 12.31 -36.77
N GLU A 191 -12.44 12.66 -36.47
CA GLU A 191 -11.36 11.72 -36.10
C GLU A 191 -11.40 11.29 -34.63
N GLY A 192 -12.25 11.92 -33.82
CA GLY A 192 -12.48 11.55 -32.47
C GLY A 192 -11.78 12.41 -31.43
N ALA A 193 -11.52 13.68 -31.70
CA ALA A 193 -10.93 14.62 -30.74
C ALA A 193 -11.67 14.64 -29.39
N VAL A 194 -13.02 14.53 -29.39
CA VAL A 194 -13.82 14.52 -28.17
C VAL A 194 -13.91 13.10 -27.60
N ALA A 195 -13.00 12.76 -26.70
CA ALA A 195 -12.80 11.43 -26.15
C ALA A 195 -14.04 10.81 -25.47
N PRO A 196 -14.89 11.53 -24.69
CA PRO A 196 -16.12 10.98 -24.12
C PRO A 196 -17.11 10.45 -25.15
N TRP A 197 -17.25 11.10 -26.29
CA TRP A 197 -18.18 10.66 -27.34
C TRP A 197 -17.77 9.34 -27.98
N ASN A 198 -16.48 9.03 -27.99
CA ASN A 198 -15.96 7.78 -28.54
C ASN A 198 -16.03 6.61 -27.54
N SER A 199 -15.90 6.91 -26.24
CA SER A 199 -15.73 5.86 -25.22
C SER A 199 -16.98 5.62 -24.35
N LEU A 200 -17.84 6.65 -24.17
CA LEU A 200 -19.00 6.61 -23.27
C LEU A 200 -20.33 6.71 -24.01
N MET A 201 -20.34 7.17 -25.27
CA MET A 201 -21.55 7.39 -26.05
C MET A 201 -21.40 6.87 -27.50
N TRP A 202 -22.48 6.91 -28.25
CA TRP A 202 -22.48 6.47 -29.64
C TRP A 202 -21.82 7.51 -30.55
N SER A 203 -21.18 7.03 -31.61
CA SER A 203 -20.50 7.86 -32.64
C SER A 203 -21.42 8.87 -33.36
N LEU A 204 -22.73 8.80 -33.14
CA LEU A 204 -23.73 9.73 -33.64
C LEU A 204 -23.61 11.15 -33.11
N MET A 205 -22.94 11.35 -31.96
CA MET A 205 -22.84 12.67 -31.36
C MET A 205 -22.06 13.64 -32.25
N THR A 206 -21.13 13.16 -33.03
CA THR A 206 -20.43 13.97 -34.04
C THR A 206 -21.39 14.58 -35.08
N ASP A 207 -22.34 13.77 -35.59
CA ASP A 207 -23.32 14.26 -36.59
C ASP A 207 -24.30 15.26 -35.98
N VAL A 208 -24.69 15.01 -34.69
CA VAL A 208 -25.55 15.95 -33.95
C VAL A 208 -24.81 17.25 -33.67
N CYS A 209 -23.51 17.19 -33.30
CA CYS A 209 -22.68 18.37 -33.10
C CYS A 209 -22.55 19.22 -34.35
N ARG A 210 -22.41 18.57 -35.52
CA ARG A 210 -22.43 19.27 -36.82
C ARG A 210 -23.76 19.98 -37.06
N ALA A 211 -24.89 19.36 -36.70
CA ALA A 211 -26.21 19.98 -36.76
C ALA A 211 -26.42 21.11 -35.74
N MET A 212 -25.55 21.22 -34.72
CA MET A 212 -25.49 22.37 -33.79
C MET A 212 -24.71 23.56 -34.40
N GLY A 213 -24.08 23.40 -35.56
CA GLY A 213 -23.34 24.45 -36.24
C GLY A 213 -21.84 24.46 -35.95
N VAL A 214 -21.31 23.36 -35.43
CA VAL A 214 -19.87 23.18 -35.16
C VAL A 214 -19.21 22.51 -36.36
N ARG A 215 -18.07 23.01 -36.81
CA ARG A 215 -17.25 22.39 -37.87
C ARG A 215 -16.51 21.17 -37.31
N THR A 216 -16.87 20.00 -37.76
CA THR A 216 -16.35 18.72 -37.25
C THR A 216 -15.17 18.16 -38.01
N ASP A 217 -14.86 18.76 -39.19
CA ASP A 217 -13.87 18.35 -40.20
C ASP A 217 -12.54 19.09 -40.12
N ILE A 218 -12.38 20.03 -39.16
CA ILE A 218 -11.13 20.78 -38.91
C ILE A 218 -10.56 20.43 -37.53
N PRO A 219 -9.23 20.61 -37.34
CA PRO A 219 -8.60 20.39 -36.03
C PRO A 219 -9.30 21.17 -34.92
N PHE A 220 -9.48 20.54 -33.74
CA PHE A 220 -10.21 21.11 -32.62
C PHE A 220 -9.63 22.48 -32.17
N LYS A 221 -8.30 22.62 -32.23
CA LYS A 221 -7.61 23.91 -31.94
C LYS A 221 -8.02 25.06 -32.86
N GLU A 222 -8.53 24.79 -34.09
CA GLU A 222 -8.93 25.78 -35.09
C GLU A 222 -10.42 26.16 -34.98
N LEU A 223 -11.17 25.52 -34.07
CA LEU A 223 -12.53 25.89 -33.77
C LEU A 223 -12.57 27.26 -33.08
N THR A 224 -13.63 28.02 -33.37
CA THR A 224 -13.88 29.28 -32.65
C THR A 224 -14.30 28.99 -31.22
N GLU A 225 -14.10 29.98 -30.33
CA GLU A 225 -14.52 29.85 -28.91
C GLU A 225 -16.00 29.52 -28.74
N LYS A 226 -16.88 30.03 -29.66
CA LYS A 226 -18.30 29.65 -29.68
C LYS A 226 -18.55 28.20 -30.04
N GLU A 227 -17.78 27.66 -30.97
CA GLU A 227 -17.88 26.24 -31.33
C GLU A 227 -17.35 25.34 -30.21
N LYS A 228 -16.24 25.70 -29.56
CA LYS A 228 -15.72 25.02 -28.39
C LYS A 228 -16.71 25.05 -27.23
N ASP A 229 -17.33 26.21 -26.96
CA ASP A 229 -18.36 26.34 -25.92
C ASP A 229 -19.59 25.44 -26.21
N ILE A 230 -20.01 25.31 -27.45
CA ILE A 230 -21.07 24.35 -27.82
C ILE A 230 -20.63 22.92 -27.49
N VAL A 231 -19.37 22.53 -27.78
CA VAL A 231 -18.87 21.18 -27.51
C VAL A 231 -18.83 20.89 -26.01
N PHE A 232 -18.40 21.86 -25.17
CA PHE A 232 -18.27 21.68 -23.73
C PHE A 232 -19.57 21.92 -22.96
N HIS A 233 -20.34 22.98 -23.31
CA HIS A 233 -21.46 23.49 -22.50
C HIS A 233 -22.77 23.62 -23.29
N GLY A 234 -22.80 23.31 -24.59
CA GLY A 234 -24.00 23.46 -25.44
C GLY A 234 -25.25 22.80 -24.83
N PRO A 235 -26.44 23.41 -25.01
CA PRO A 235 -27.68 22.92 -24.41
C PRO A 235 -28.15 21.59 -25.03
N ALA A 236 -28.81 20.75 -24.22
CA ALA A 236 -29.43 19.53 -24.67
C ALA A 236 -30.65 19.82 -25.55
N VAL A 237 -30.48 19.84 -26.85
CA VAL A 237 -31.52 20.15 -27.85
C VAL A 237 -31.66 18.99 -28.81
N LYS A 238 -32.90 18.65 -29.18
CA LYS A 238 -33.16 17.67 -30.23
C LYS A 238 -32.81 18.27 -31.59
N LYS A 239 -32.03 17.55 -32.35
CA LYS A 239 -31.68 17.87 -33.75
C LYS A 239 -32.07 16.73 -34.68
N HIS A 240 -32.53 17.08 -35.82
CA HIS A 240 -32.79 16.15 -36.91
C HIS A 240 -31.49 15.91 -37.65
N ILE A 241 -31.05 14.65 -37.74
CA ILE A 241 -29.82 14.24 -38.41
C ILE A 241 -30.04 13.17 -39.46
N LEU A 242 -29.24 13.26 -40.51
CA LEU A 242 -29.11 12.21 -41.55
C LEU A 242 -28.02 11.25 -41.06
N TYR A 243 -28.41 10.07 -40.58
CA TYR A 243 -27.50 9.04 -40.13
C TYR A 243 -27.07 8.12 -41.25
N LYS A 244 -25.77 7.89 -41.40
CA LYS A 244 -25.20 6.88 -42.29
C LYS A 244 -24.42 5.86 -41.46
N SER A 245 -24.90 4.63 -41.45
CA SER A 245 -24.22 3.53 -40.74
C SER A 245 -22.85 3.25 -41.36
N LYS A 246 -21.80 3.25 -40.56
CA LYS A 246 -20.44 2.88 -41.01
C LYS A 246 -20.29 1.39 -41.34
N THR A 247 -21.21 0.53 -40.85
CA THR A 247 -21.11 -0.92 -41.00
C THR A 247 -22.08 -1.50 -42.02
N THR A 248 -23.26 -0.91 -42.23
CA THR A 248 -24.34 -1.48 -43.06
C THR A 248 -24.70 -0.64 -44.26
N ASN A 249 -24.08 0.51 -44.49
CA ASN A 249 -24.37 1.44 -45.58
C ASN A 249 -25.85 1.93 -45.67
N VAL A 250 -26.62 1.72 -44.58
CA VAL A 250 -28.00 2.18 -44.47
C VAL A 250 -27.99 3.63 -44.03
N SER A 251 -28.67 4.52 -44.71
CA SER A 251 -28.94 5.90 -44.33
C SER A 251 -30.38 6.05 -43.89
N GLY A 252 -30.61 6.78 -42.81
CA GLY A 252 -31.92 7.08 -42.26
C GLY A 252 -31.93 8.45 -41.60
N GLU A 253 -33.13 9.03 -41.48
CA GLU A 253 -33.35 10.28 -40.76
C GLU A 253 -33.82 9.95 -39.37
N MET A 254 -33.25 10.63 -38.35
CA MET A 254 -33.68 10.47 -36.98
C MET A 254 -33.48 11.75 -36.15
N ASP A 255 -34.37 11.91 -35.18
CA ASP A 255 -34.24 12.96 -34.19
C ASP A 255 -33.33 12.47 -33.04
N PHE A 256 -32.24 13.19 -32.77
CA PHE A 256 -31.34 12.84 -31.66
C PHE A 256 -31.06 14.05 -30.78
N THR A 257 -30.99 13.83 -29.45
CA THR A 257 -30.68 14.91 -28.49
C THR A 257 -29.18 15.12 -28.43
N TYR A 258 -28.78 16.37 -28.63
CA TYR A 258 -27.38 16.76 -28.42
C TYR A 258 -27.01 16.67 -26.94
N TYR A 259 -25.91 16.05 -26.64
CA TYR A 259 -25.28 16.02 -25.31
C TYR A 259 -23.84 16.50 -25.45
N ASN A 260 -23.54 17.63 -24.81
CA ASN A 260 -22.20 18.17 -24.77
C ASN A 260 -21.22 17.20 -24.08
N ALA A 261 -19.91 17.45 -24.17
CA ALA A 261 -18.89 16.53 -23.65
C ALA A 261 -18.99 16.35 -22.14
N ILE A 262 -19.23 17.43 -21.37
CA ILE A 262 -19.39 17.40 -19.91
C ILE A 262 -20.61 16.58 -19.52
N HIS A 263 -21.77 16.89 -20.10
CA HIS A 263 -23.03 16.17 -19.81
C HIS A 263 -22.93 14.68 -20.18
N THR A 264 -22.15 14.33 -21.19
CA THR A 264 -21.89 12.92 -21.55
C THR A 264 -21.19 12.18 -20.42
N VAL A 265 -20.19 12.78 -19.78
CA VAL A 265 -19.47 12.20 -18.64
C VAL A 265 -20.36 12.13 -17.40
N GLU A 266 -21.08 13.22 -17.08
CA GLU A 266 -22.01 13.26 -15.94
C GLU A 266 -23.12 12.20 -16.04
N ASN A 267 -23.71 12.07 -17.22
CA ASN A 267 -24.76 11.08 -17.48
C ASN A 267 -24.20 9.64 -17.43
N ALA A 268 -22.97 9.44 -17.88
CA ALA A 268 -22.31 8.15 -17.77
C ALA A 268 -22.01 7.84 -16.28
N LEU A 269 -21.51 8.80 -15.51
CA LEU A 269 -21.24 8.67 -14.08
C LEU A 269 -22.52 8.30 -13.29
N ALA A 270 -23.63 8.98 -13.57
CA ALA A 270 -24.92 8.72 -12.93
C ALA A 270 -25.46 7.31 -13.20
N LYS A 271 -25.05 6.66 -14.29
CA LYS A 271 -25.48 5.31 -14.71
C LYS A 271 -24.50 4.20 -14.33
N VAL A 272 -23.37 4.51 -13.75
CA VAL A 272 -22.37 3.51 -13.32
C VAL A 272 -22.96 2.60 -12.26
N LYS A 273 -22.89 1.28 -12.53
CA LYS A 273 -23.35 0.24 -11.60
C LYS A 273 -22.26 -0.71 -11.14
N ASP A 274 -21.14 -0.73 -11.86
CA ASP A 274 -20.04 -1.65 -11.63
C ASP A 274 -18.67 -0.96 -11.75
N GLU A 275 -17.63 -1.65 -11.29
CA GLU A 275 -16.25 -1.15 -11.32
C GLU A 275 -15.73 -0.94 -12.75
N LYS A 276 -16.17 -1.76 -13.72
CA LYS A 276 -15.78 -1.59 -15.14
C LYS A 276 -16.36 -0.32 -15.73
N GLY A 277 -17.61 0.01 -15.37
CA GLY A 277 -18.26 1.27 -15.75
C GLY A 277 -17.51 2.46 -15.13
N MET A 278 -17.14 2.36 -13.85
CA MET A 278 -16.38 3.41 -13.17
C MET A 278 -15.03 3.68 -13.85
N LYS A 279 -14.23 2.66 -14.14
CA LYS A 279 -12.94 2.81 -14.83
C LYS A 279 -13.00 3.51 -16.19
N ARG A 280 -14.17 3.43 -16.88
CA ARG A 280 -14.36 4.13 -18.15
C ARG A 280 -14.61 5.62 -17.98
N VAL A 281 -15.27 6.00 -16.89
CA VAL A 281 -15.65 7.40 -16.60
C VAL A 281 -14.54 8.12 -15.84
N GLU A 282 -13.86 7.40 -14.95
CA GLU A 282 -12.85 7.93 -14.02
C GLU A 282 -11.74 8.74 -14.70
N LYS A 283 -11.32 8.36 -15.89
CA LYS A 283 -10.31 9.09 -16.68
C LYS A 283 -10.73 10.51 -17.11
N PHE A 284 -12.00 10.84 -16.98
CA PHE A 284 -12.56 12.16 -17.29
C PHE A 284 -12.96 12.94 -16.03
N LEU A 285 -12.66 12.40 -14.85
CA LEU A 285 -13.02 13.01 -13.58
C LEU A 285 -11.78 13.48 -12.85
N LYS A 286 -11.92 14.60 -12.17
CA LYS A 286 -10.99 15.04 -11.11
C LYS A 286 -11.70 15.06 -9.78
N GLU A 287 -10.95 14.88 -8.72
CA GLU A 287 -11.44 15.00 -7.36
C GLU A 287 -11.08 16.39 -6.82
N ASP A 288 -12.09 17.18 -6.53
CA ASP A 288 -11.95 18.52 -5.95
C ASP A 288 -12.49 18.52 -4.51
N VAL A 289 -11.94 19.41 -3.69
CA VAL A 289 -12.46 19.62 -2.34
C VAL A 289 -13.91 20.09 -2.40
N CYS A 290 -14.78 19.50 -1.59
CA CYS A 290 -16.19 19.86 -1.57
C CYS A 290 -16.39 21.35 -1.28
N PRO A 291 -17.04 22.13 -2.15
CA PRO A 291 -17.19 23.58 -2.01
C PRO A 291 -18.07 23.98 -0.82
N GLU A 292 -19.00 23.12 -0.37
CA GLU A 292 -19.89 23.40 0.73
C GLU A 292 -19.21 23.17 2.10
N CYS A 293 -18.54 22.05 2.28
CA CYS A 293 -17.93 21.75 3.56
C CYS A 293 -16.43 22.11 3.64
N GLY A 294 -15.78 22.49 2.53
CA GLY A 294 -14.35 22.79 2.50
C GLY A 294 -13.47 21.60 2.91
N GLY A 295 -13.90 20.36 2.60
CA GLY A 295 -13.15 19.13 2.94
C GLY A 295 -13.45 18.57 4.34
N THR A 296 -14.20 19.30 5.20
CA THR A 296 -14.45 18.87 6.59
C THR A 296 -15.37 17.66 6.71
N ARG A 297 -16.05 17.25 5.63
CA ARG A 297 -17.01 16.14 5.56
C ARG A 297 -18.33 16.39 6.32
N LEU A 298 -18.36 17.39 7.21
CA LEU A 298 -19.48 17.68 8.11
C LEU A 298 -20.45 18.70 7.51
N SER A 299 -21.72 18.54 7.82
CA SER A 299 -22.76 19.52 7.54
C SER A 299 -22.52 20.82 8.34
N GLU A 300 -23.11 21.92 7.90
CA GLU A 300 -23.04 23.20 8.63
C GLU A 300 -23.55 23.04 10.07
N LYS A 301 -24.65 22.30 10.28
CA LYS A 301 -25.23 22.04 11.60
C LYS A 301 -24.24 21.32 12.52
N ALA A 302 -23.51 20.33 12.01
CA ALA A 302 -22.53 19.56 12.78
C ALA A 302 -21.27 20.35 13.13
N ARG A 303 -20.96 21.43 12.42
CA ARG A 303 -19.82 22.35 12.68
C ARG A 303 -20.15 23.49 13.64
N LYS A 304 -21.45 23.73 13.98
CA LYS A 304 -21.86 24.83 14.88
C LYS A 304 -21.46 24.64 16.34
N PRO A 305 -21.55 23.43 16.97
CA PRO A 305 -21.14 23.25 18.37
C PRO A 305 -19.70 23.64 18.60
N LYS A 306 -19.41 24.33 19.73
CA LYS A 306 -18.06 24.74 20.10
C LYS A 306 -17.69 24.23 21.49
N LEU A 307 -16.49 23.69 21.61
CA LEU A 307 -15.88 23.31 22.89
C LEU A 307 -14.51 24.01 22.99
N ARG A 308 -14.30 24.74 24.07
CA ARG A 308 -13.13 25.60 24.24
C ARG A 308 -12.93 26.56 23.05
N GLY A 309 -14.03 27.06 22.48
CA GLY A 309 -13.99 28.00 21.36
C GLY A 309 -13.77 27.38 19.98
N MET A 310 -13.43 26.10 19.88
CA MET A 310 -13.19 25.38 18.62
C MET A 310 -14.38 24.54 18.20
N SER A 311 -14.63 24.45 16.90
CA SER A 311 -15.62 23.55 16.29
C SER A 311 -15.05 22.13 16.13
N LEU A 312 -15.92 21.15 15.88
CA LEU A 312 -15.53 19.75 15.72
C LEU A 312 -14.53 19.54 14.58
N ASP A 313 -14.74 20.22 13.45
CA ASP A 313 -13.85 20.13 12.29
C ASP A 313 -12.48 20.79 12.54
N GLU A 314 -12.43 21.88 13.30
CA GLU A 314 -11.17 22.51 13.70
C GLU A 314 -10.35 21.58 14.62
N VAL A 315 -10.98 20.97 15.59
CA VAL A 315 -10.33 20.02 16.51
C VAL A 315 -9.87 18.74 15.79
N CYS A 316 -10.62 18.26 14.80
CA CYS A 316 -10.22 17.09 14.01
C CYS A 316 -8.98 17.34 13.15
N LYS A 317 -8.62 18.59 12.87
CA LYS A 317 -7.39 18.95 12.13
C LYS A 317 -6.14 19.00 13.00
N LEU A 318 -6.29 19.07 14.32
CA LEU A 318 -5.15 18.99 15.23
C LEU A 318 -4.43 17.65 15.06
N THR A 319 -3.12 17.69 15.14
CA THR A 319 -2.33 16.46 15.26
C THR A 319 -2.71 15.73 16.56
N LEU A 320 -2.50 14.42 16.60
CA LEU A 320 -2.83 13.64 17.80
C LEU A 320 -2.13 14.18 19.06
N ALA A 321 -0.88 14.66 18.94
CA ALA A 321 -0.15 15.27 20.04
C ALA A 321 -0.83 16.55 20.54
N GLU A 322 -1.18 17.47 19.63
CA GLU A 322 -1.89 18.72 19.96
C GLU A 322 -3.29 18.43 20.52
N LEU A 323 -3.98 17.44 19.93
CA LEU A 323 -5.31 17.03 20.37
C LEU A 323 -5.30 16.50 21.79
N VAL A 324 -4.31 15.70 22.17
CA VAL A 324 -4.13 15.22 23.55
C VAL A 324 -3.99 16.39 24.50
N THR A 325 -3.13 17.36 24.20
CA THR A 325 -2.94 18.57 25.00
C THR A 325 -4.22 19.42 25.06
N TRP A 326 -4.95 19.51 23.93
CA TRP A 326 -6.23 20.22 23.89
C TRP A 326 -7.27 19.55 24.80
N VAL A 327 -7.40 18.22 24.76
CA VAL A 327 -8.35 17.45 25.58
C VAL A 327 -8.04 17.58 27.07
N GLU A 328 -6.77 17.62 27.47
CA GLU A 328 -6.36 17.84 28.89
C GLU A 328 -6.98 19.12 29.48
N GLY A 329 -7.14 20.14 28.69
CA GLY A 329 -7.73 21.42 29.12
C GLY A 329 -9.27 21.44 29.10
N VAL A 330 -9.97 20.43 28.61
CA VAL A 330 -11.45 20.41 28.51
C VAL A 330 -12.12 20.47 29.89
N PRO A 331 -11.77 19.66 30.91
CA PRO A 331 -12.45 19.71 32.20
C PRO A 331 -12.37 21.08 32.88
N ALA A 332 -11.19 21.72 32.79
CA ALA A 332 -10.99 23.04 33.41
C ALA A 332 -11.80 24.17 32.74
N SER A 333 -12.17 24.00 31.46
CA SER A 333 -12.96 24.99 30.70
C SER A 333 -14.48 24.93 30.98
N LEU A 334 -14.94 23.95 31.76
CA LEU A 334 -16.34 23.68 32.00
C LEU A 334 -16.80 24.12 33.40
N PRO A 335 -18.12 24.41 33.57
CA PRO A 335 -18.70 24.60 34.87
C PRO A 335 -18.39 23.45 35.84
N GLU A 336 -18.17 23.77 37.09
CA GLU A 336 -17.76 22.80 38.14
C GLU A 336 -18.63 21.52 38.16
N PRO A 337 -19.97 21.56 38.08
CA PRO A 337 -20.82 20.37 38.08
C PRO A 337 -20.61 19.41 36.92
N MET A 338 -20.05 19.84 35.79
CA MET A 338 -19.80 19.05 34.58
C MET A 338 -18.41 18.40 34.56
N ARG A 339 -17.47 18.87 35.38
CA ARG A 339 -16.08 18.43 35.38
C ARG A 339 -15.89 16.94 35.59
N PRO A 340 -16.61 16.27 36.55
CA PRO A 340 -16.43 14.83 36.73
C PRO A 340 -16.77 13.98 35.51
N MET A 341 -17.82 14.37 34.77
CA MET A 341 -18.19 13.71 33.51
C MET A 341 -17.10 13.97 32.45
N ALA A 342 -16.66 15.21 32.31
CA ALA A 342 -15.61 15.58 31.36
C ALA A 342 -14.31 14.82 31.64
N GLU A 343 -13.87 14.72 32.89
CA GLU A 343 -12.70 13.97 33.33
C GLU A 343 -12.81 12.48 32.91
N SER A 344 -13.97 11.87 33.11
CA SER A 344 -14.19 10.46 32.71
C SER A 344 -14.08 10.24 31.20
N ILE A 345 -14.68 11.13 30.40
CA ILE A 345 -14.60 11.05 28.94
C ILE A 345 -13.17 11.31 28.45
N CYS A 346 -12.51 12.33 29.02
CA CYS A 346 -11.11 12.66 28.70
C CYS A 346 -10.15 11.51 29.06
N ALA A 347 -10.33 10.88 30.23
CA ALA A 347 -9.50 9.74 30.65
C ALA A 347 -9.61 8.55 29.66
N SER A 348 -10.84 8.27 29.17
CA SER A 348 -11.04 7.25 28.15
C SER A 348 -10.34 7.58 26.85
N PHE A 349 -10.41 8.84 26.40
CA PHE A 349 -9.69 9.32 25.22
C PHE A 349 -8.17 9.18 25.40
N HIS A 350 -7.62 9.66 26.52
CA HIS A 350 -6.18 9.61 26.80
C HIS A 350 -5.64 8.18 26.81
N SER A 351 -6.36 7.23 27.41
CA SER A 351 -5.98 5.82 27.42
C SER A 351 -5.85 5.24 26.01
N ALA A 352 -6.75 5.63 25.08
CA ALA A 352 -6.69 5.19 23.70
C ALA A 352 -5.61 5.92 22.88
N ALA A 353 -5.47 7.24 23.12
CA ALA A 353 -4.52 8.09 22.39
C ALA A 353 -3.06 7.75 22.74
N LYS A 354 -2.77 7.44 24.03
CA LYS A 354 -1.42 7.11 24.51
C LYS A 354 -0.76 6.03 23.64
N ARG A 355 -1.47 4.95 23.37
CA ARG A 355 -0.91 3.83 22.57
C ARG A 355 -0.59 4.22 21.13
N LEU A 356 -1.36 5.12 20.55
CA LEU A 356 -1.06 5.66 19.20
C LEU A 356 0.17 6.58 19.24
N LEU A 357 0.34 7.34 20.31
CA LEU A 357 1.55 8.15 20.53
C LEU A 357 2.78 7.25 20.67
N ASP A 358 2.69 6.20 21.51
CA ASP A 358 3.77 5.22 21.71
C ASP A 358 4.16 4.53 20.40
N LEU A 359 3.20 4.27 19.52
CA LEU A 359 3.41 3.73 18.16
C LEU A 359 3.91 4.78 17.15
N GLY A 360 4.24 6.00 17.56
CA GLY A 360 4.80 7.03 16.71
C GLY A 360 3.82 7.66 15.72
N LEU A 361 2.50 7.67 16.03
CA LEU A 361 1.46 8.27 15.18
C LEU A 361 1.04 9.67 15.66
N SER A 362 1.88 10.35 16.43
CA SER A 362 1.62 11.65 17.06
C SER A 362 1.28 12.77 16.06
N TYR A 363 1.78 12.68 14.84
CA TYR A 363 1.67 13.68 13.79
C TYR A 363 0.39 13.56 12.93
N LEU A 364 -0.38 12.48 13.09
CA LEU A 364 -1.60 12.29 12.31
C LEU A 364 -2.78 13.05 12.93
N SER A 365 -3.60 13.67 12.09
CA SER A 365 -4.86 14.31 12.49
C SER A 365 -6.04 13.35 12.35
N LEU A 366 -7.13 13.56 13.11
CA LEU A 366 -8.30 12.67 13.05
C LEU A 366 -9.03 12.71 11.71
N ASP A 367 -8.96 13.81 10.97
CA ASP A 367 -9.57 13.99 9.66
C ASP A 367 -8.74 13.38 8.52
N ARG A 368 -7.48 12.98 8.77
CA ARG A 368 -6.61 12.37 7.76
C ARG A 368 -7.30 11.17 7.12
N ALA A 369 -7.47 11.20 5.80
CA ALA A 369 -8.10 10.11 5.06
C ALA A 369 -7.30 8.81 5.23
N ALA A 370 -7.96 7.73 5.64
CA ALA A 370 -7.28 6.45 5.91
C ALA A 370 -6.67 5.82 4.65
N SER A 371 -7.17 6.15 3.47
CA SER A 371 -6.59 5.76 2.17
C SER A 371 -5.22 6.40 1.89
N THR A 372 -4.92 7.54 2.52
CA THR A 372 -3.63 8.25 2.36
C THR A 372 -2.58 7.83 3.37
N LEU A 373 -2.92 6.94 4.29
CA LEU A 373 -1.97 6.39 5.25
C LEU A 373 -1.06 5.37 4.58
N SER A 374 0.21 5.37 4.96
CA SER A 374 1.17 4.34 4.56
C SER A 374 0.75 2.95 5.10
N THR A 375 1.34 1.89 4.57
CA THR A 375 1.07 0.52 5.04
C THR A 375 1.39 0.36 6.52
N GLY A 376 2.54 0.87 6.98
CA GLY A 376 2.93 0.82 8.39
C GLY A 376 2.02 1.66 9.29
N GLU A 377 1.57 2.85 8.86
CA GLU A 377 0.60 3.66 9.62
C GLU A 377 -0.74 2.94 9.79
N ARG A 378 -1.24 2.31 8.72
CA ARG A 378 -2.47 1.52 8.77
C ARG A 378 -2.34 0.32 9.72
N GLN A 379 -1.21 -0.38 9.68
CA GLN A 379 -0.95 -1.53 10.54
C GLN A 379 -0.90 -1.12 12.01
N ARG A 380 -0.18 -0.04 12.33
CA ARG A 380 -0.09 0.51 13.70
C ARG A 380 -1.44 1.01 14.21
N MET A 381 -2.23 1.65 13.36
CA MET A 381 -3.60 2.04 13.68
C MET A 381 -4.46 0.81 14.05
N GLN A 382 -4.36 -0.29 13.29
CA GLN A 382 -5.07 -1.53 13.59
C GLN A 382 -4.57 -2.19 14.88
N LEU A 383 -3.25 -2.18 15.13
CA LEU A 383 -2.66 -2.70 16.36
C LEU A 383 -3.18 -1.93 17.59
N ALA A 384 -3.13 -0.61 17.55
CA ALA A 384 -3.65 0.23 18.64
C ALA A 384 -5.13 -0.04 18.93
N ARG A 385 -5.93 -0.28 17.89
CA ARG A 385 -7.35 -0.64 18.02
C ARG A 385 -7.53 -2.03 18.65
N ALA A 386 -6.74 -3.01 18.23
CA ALA A 386 -6.81 -4.39 18.74
C ALA A 386 -6.51 -4.44 20.25
N VAL A 387 -5.49 -3.70 20.69
CA VAL A 387 -5.06 -3.66 22.10
C VAL A 387 -6.04 -2.89 23.00
N ARG A 388 -6.80 -1.94 22.44
CA ARG A 388 -7.78 -1.14 23.21
C ARG A 388 -8.84 -1.99 23.90
N ASN A 389 -9.26 -3.10 23.30
CA ASN A 389 -10.39 -3.89 23.75
C ASN A 389 -10.12 -4.72 25.02
N ARG A 390 -8.89 -4.72 25.57
CA ARG A 390 -8.50 -5.46 26.78
C ARG A 390 -9.06 -6.88 26.85
N THR A 391 -9.01 -7.57 25.71
CA THR A 391 -9.40 -8.99 25.64
C THR A 391 -8.35 -9.83 26.35
N THR A 392 -8.75 -10.95 26.93
CA THR A 392 -7.85 -11.91 27.57
C THR A 392 -7.98 -13.28 26.89
N GLY A 393 -6.89 -14.05 26.89
CA GLY A 393 -6.90 -15.41 26.34
C GLY A 393 -6.99 -15.42 24.80
N VAL A 394 -6.50 -14.40 24.13
CA VAL A 394 -6.46 -14.28 22.67
C VAL A 394 -5.03 -14.49 22.17
N LEU A 395 -4.87 -15.11 21.01
CA LEU A 395 -3.62 -15.18 20.26
C LEU A 395 -3.58 -14.04 19.23
N TYR A 396 -2.70 -13.06 19.46
CA TYR A 396 -2.42 -12.00 18.49
C TYR A 396 -1.32 -12.44 17.55
N VAL A 397 -1.62 -12.55 16.27
CA VAL A 397 -0.65 -12.85 15.22
C VAL A 397 -0.27 -11.56 14.51
N LEU A 398 0.95 -11.10 14.71
CA LEU A 398 1.50 -9.88 14.16
C LEU A 398 2.46 -10.23 13.02
N ASP A 399 2.10 -9.84 11.79
CA ASP A 399 2.89 -10.14 10.60
C ASP A 399 3.68 -8.88 10.19
N GLU A 400 4.97 -8.87 10.47
CA GLU A 400 5.94 -7.79 10.24
C GLU A 400 5.47 -6.43 10.81
N PRO A 401 5.18 -6.30 12.10
CA PRO A 401 4.69 -5.05 12.68
C PRO A 401 5.75 -3.94 12.74
N SER A 402 7.02 -4.23 12.49
CA SER A 402 8.13 -3.27 12.40
C SER A 402 8.15 -2.45 11.11
N ILE A 403 7.34 -2.82 10.11
CA ILE A 403 7.38 -2.19 8.77
C ILE A 403 7.29 -0.66 8.87
N GLY A 404 8.28 0.03 8.24
CA GLY A 404 8.34 1.48 8.16
C GLY A 404 8.51 2.17 9.53
N LEU A 405 8.95 1.42 10.56
CA LEU A 405 9.30 1.98 11.86
C LEU A 405 10.76 2.43 11.88
N HIS A 406 10.95 3.66 12.30
CA HIS A 406 12.27 4.09 12.73
C HIS A 406 12.65 3.37 14.04
N PRO A 407 13.94 3.04 14.29
CA PRO A 407 14.36 2.37 15.53
C PRO A 407 13.83 3.00 16.82
N SER A 408 13.68 4.33 16.87
CA SER A 408 13.10 5.02 18.03
C SER A 408 11.62 4.68 18.33
N ASN A 409 10.88 4.13 17.36
CA ASN A 409 9.48 3.76 17.54
C ASN A 409 9.31 2.25 17.86
N ILE A 410 10.37 1.46 17.75
CA ILE A 410 10.34 0.03 18.08
C ILE A 410 10.11 -0.18 19.58
N GLU A 411 10.65 0.68 20.43
CA GLU A 411 10.40 0.62 21.89
C GLU A 411 8.91 0.72 22.23
N GLY A 412 8.19 1.62 21.55
CA GLY A 412 6.73 1.75 21.72
C GLY A 412 5.97 0.50 21.28
N LEU A 413 6.38 -0.12 20.17
CA LEU A 413 5.81 -1.38 19.71
C LEU A 413 6.06 -2.52 20.70
N ASN A 414 7.28 -2.62 21.23
CA ASN A 414 7.64 -3.58 22.26
C ASN A 414 6.76 -3.39 23.51
N GLY A 415 6.58 -2.14 23.97
CA GLY A 415 5.67 -1.81 25.07
C GLY A 415 4.24 -2.31 24.84
N VAL A 416 3.71 -2.12 23.64
CA VAL A 416 2.36 -2.61 23.27
C VAL A 416 2.29 -4.14 23.32
N MET A 417 3.30 -4.86 22.86
CA MET A 417 3.33 -6.33 22.92
C MET A 417 3.40 -6.83 24.37
N HIS A 418 4.19 -6.20 25.22
CA HIS A 418 4.25 -6.51 26.65
C HIS A 418 2.92 -6.24 27.35
N ASP A 419 2.22 -5.13 27.03
CA ASP A 419 0.88 -4.85 27.55
C ASP A 419 -0.12 -5.97 27.18
N LEU A 420 -0.10 -6.45 25.92
CA LEU A 420 -0.95 -7.57 25.50
C LEU A 420 -0.70 -8.83 26.33
N VAL A 421 0.56 -9.18 26.56
CA VAL A 421 0.91 -10.36 27.37
C VAL A 421 0.53 -10.16 28.83
N ALA A 422 0.74 -8.96 29.38
CA ALA A 422 0.34 -8.61 30.77
C ALA A 422 -1.18 -8.69 30.96
N ASP A 423 -1.98 -8.38 29.93
CA ASP A 423 -3.43 -8.55 29.91
C ASP A 423 -3.87 -10.04 29.72
N GLY A 424 -2.93 -11.01 29.76
CA GLY A 424 -3.22 -12.45 29.70
C GLY A 424 -3.43 -12.98 28.28
N ASN A 425 -2.82 -12.37 27.27
CA ASN A 425 -2.86 -12.82 25.88
C ASN A 425 -1.53 -13.47 25.47
N SER A 426 -1.53 -14.09 24.28
CA SER A 426 -0.32 -14.59 23.62
C SER A 426 -0.04 -13.76 22.39
N VAL A 427 1.23 -13.43 22.16
CA VAL A 427 1.66 -12.69 20.97
C VAL A 427 2.55 -13.59 20.11
N LEU A 428 2.16 -13.81 18.88
CA LEU A 428 2.95 -14.48 17.86
C LEU A 428 3.43 -13.43 16.84
N LEU A 429 4.71 -13.25 16.76
CA LEU A 429 5.37 -12.22 15.99
C LEU A 429 6.13 -12.85 14.82
N VAL A 430 5.79 -12.52 13.61
CA VAL A 430 6.63 -12.77 12.43
C VAL A 430 7.38 -11.50 12.13
N ASP A 431 8.68 -11.48 12.33
CA ASP A 431 9.49 -10.30 12.03
C ASP A 431 10.93 -10.69 11.70
N HIS A 432 11.66 -9.76 11.11
CA HIS A 432 13.07 -9.87 10.75
C HIS A 432 13.95 -8.92 11.56
N ASP A 433 13.34 -7.90 12.17
CA ASP A 433 14.05 -6.91 12.95
C ASP A 433 14.61 -7.53 14.25
N THR A 434 15.93 -7.47 14.38
CA THR A 434 16.61 -8.04 15.53
C THR A 434 16.32 -7.30 16.84
N GLN A 435 15.91 -6.02 16.79
CA GLN A 435 15.55 -5.25 17.99
C GLN A 435 14.24 -5.79 18.59
N ILE A 436 13.29 -6.19 17.75
CA ILE A 436 12.02 -6.78 18.17
C ILE A 436 12.21 -8.23 18.61
N LEU A 437 12.95 -9.01 17.81
CA LEU A 437 13.19 -10.43 18.12
C LEU A 437 13.96 -10.63 19.45
N LYS A 438 14.76 -9.65 19.87
CA LYS A 438 15.44 -9.68 21.19
C LYS A 438 14.48 -9.61 22.39
N GLU A 439 13.28 -9.06 22.19
CA GLU A 439 12.23 -8.97 23.22
C GLU A 439 11.34 -10.22 23.29
N ALA A 440 11.51 -11.17 22.38
CA ALA A 440 10.76 -12.42 22.39
C ALA A 440 11.17 -13.31 23.57
N ASP A 441 10.19 -13.93 24.24
CA ASP A 441 10.44 -14.96 25.26
C ASP A 441 10.91 -16.28 24.62
N TRP A 442 10.43 -16.55 23.40
CA TRP A 442 10.71 -17.79 22.65
C TRP A 442 10.81 -17.46 21.16
N ILE A 443 11.71 -18.12 20.48
CA ILE A 443 11.87 -18.00 19.02
C ILE A 443 11.73 -19.37 18.38
N VAL A 444 11.01 -19.44 17.28
CA VAL A 444 10.95 -20.58 16.37
C VAL A 444 11.53 -20.12 15.03
N GLU A 445 12.61 -20.70 14.62
CA GLU A 445 13.29 -20.35 13.37
C GLU A 445 13.02 -21.39 12.29
N LEU A 446 12.53 -20.91 11.14
CA LEU A 446 12.21 -21.72 9.97
C LEU A 446 13.26 -21.54 8.87
N GLY A 447 13.66 -22.65 8.27
CA GLY A 447 14.67 -22.64 7.22
C GLY A 447 14.93 -24.04 6.67
N PRO A 448 16.18 -24.33 6.26
CA PRO A 448 17.35 -23.41 6.18
C PRO A 448 17.29 -22.46 5.00
N GLU A 449 16.47 -22.72 4.00
CA GLU A 449 16.39 -21.98 2.74
C GLU A 449 14.95 -21.52 2.48
N ALA A 450 14.76 -20.82 1.37
CA ALA A 450 13.46 -20.43 0.87
C ALA A 450 12.78 -21.55 0.03
N GLY A 451 11.48 -21.50 -0.12
CA GLY A 451 10.70 -22.35 -1.02
C GLY A 451 10.85 -23.86 -0.71
N ALA A 452 11.24 -24.64 -1.71
CA ALA A 452 11.36 -26.10 -1.60
C ALA A 452 12.46 -26.56 -0.60
N GLY A 453 13.51 -25.76 -0.41
CA GLY A 453 14.58 -26.02 0.56
C GLY A 453 14.23 -25.63 2.00
N GLY A 454 13.17 -24.83 2.18
CA GLY A 454 12.70 -24.36 3.48
C GLY A 454 11.64 -25.24 4.13
N GLY A 455 10.84 -24.62 5.00
CA GLY A 455 9.68 -25.27 5.62
C GLY A 455 9.99 -26.23 6.76
N ARG A 456 11.17 -26.15 7.35
CA ARG A 456 11.58 -26.95 8.53
C ARG A 456 11.90 -26.04 9.71
N VAL A 457 11.65 -26.49 10.91
CA VAL A 457 12.17 -25.85 12.12
C VAL A 457 13.65 -26.19 12.21
N ILE A 458 14.52 -25.17 12.19
CA ILE A 458 15.99 -25.32 12.27
C ILE A 458 16.52 -25.01 13.67
N ALA A 459 15.81 -24.14 14.41
CA ALA A 459 16.12 -23.83 15.78
C ALA A 459 14.85 -23.40 16.53
N GLU A 460 14.75 -23.74 17.82
CA GLU A 460 13.73 -23.22 18.72
C GLU A 460 14.28 -23.06 20.12
N GLY A 461 13.78 -22.09 20.87
CA GLY A 461 14.22 -21.84 22.22
C GLY A 461 14.12 -20.37 22.63
N THR A 462 14.61 -20.06 23.82
CA THR A 462 14.79 -18.69 24.29
C THR A 462 15.82 -17.94 23.43
N VAL A 463 15.77 -16.61 23.43
CA VAL A 463 16.77 -15.78 22.71
C VAL A 463 18.20 -16.16 23.07
N GLY A 464 18.43 -16.52 24.37
CA GLY A 464 19.76 -16.95 24.83
C GLY A 464 20.21 -18.30 24.26
N GLU A 465 19.29 -19.23 24.01
CA GLU A 465 19.55 -20.53 23.36
C GLU A 465 19.78 -20.37 21.87
N ILE A 466 18.94 -19.57 21.17
CA ILE A 466 19.09 -19.27 19.75
C ILE A 466 20.44 -18.64 19.44
N ARG A 467 20.91 -17.69 20.26
CA ARG A 467 22.24 -17.07 20.12
C ARG A 467 23.41 -18.09 20.17
N LYS A 468 23.21 -19.23 20.81
CA LYS A 468 24.25 -20.27 20.96
C LYS A 468 24.08 -21.42 19.98
N ASN A 469 22.94 -21.49 19.33
CA ASN A 469 22.63 -22.55 18.39
C ASN A 469 23.39 -22.34 17.08
N LYS A 470 24.17 -23.34 16.67
CA LYS A 470 24.99 -23.28 15.44
C LYS A 470 24.17 -23.41 14.15
N ASP A 471 22.98 -24.01 14.25
CA ASP A 471 22.10 -24.20 13.12
C ASP A 471 21.20 -22.96 12.88
N SER A 472 21.16 -22.05 13.85
CA SER A 472 20.41 -20.81 13.76
C SER A 472 21.07 -19.81 12.82
N GLN A 473 20.34 -19.29 11.85
CA GLN A 473 20.77 -18.27 10.91
C GLN A 473 20.56 -16.85 11.47
N ILE A 474 19.54 -16.65 12.36
CA ILE A 474 19.29 -15.36 13.01
C ILE A 474 20.16 -15.17 14.27
N GLY A 475 20.59 -16.25 14.89
CA GLY A 475 21.36 -16.24 16.14
C GLY A 475 22.59 -15.30 16.14
N PRO A 476 23.45 -15.34 15.12
CA PRO A 476 24.60 -14.44 14.99
C PRO A 476 24.21 -12.96 15.03
N PHE A 477 23.13 -12.55 14.36
CA PHE A 477 22.63 -11.17 14.33
C PHE A 477 22.03 -10.74 15.67
N LEU A 478 21.42 -11.65 16.42
CA LEU A 478 20.95 -11.39 17.77
C LEU A 478 22.11 -11.12 18.76
N THR A 479 23.30 -11.61 18.47
CA THR A 479 24.48 -11.34 19.31
C THR A 479 25.15 -10.00 19.04
N GLY A 480 24.83 -9.33 17.93
CA GLY A 480 25.56 -8.16 17.45
C GLY A 480 26.99 -8.47 16.96
N LYS A 481 27.34 -9.75 16.75
CA LYS A 481 28.67 -10.16 16.30
C LYS A 481 28.83 -10.14 14.79
N GLU A 482 27.75 -10.29 14.05
CA GLU A 482 27.70 -10.13 12.61
C GLU A 482 27.11 -8.77 12.22
N GLU A 483 27.78 -7.71 12.66
CA GLU A 483 27.60 -6.42 11.99
C GLU A 483 28.24 -6.50 10.61
N MET A 484 27.52 -6.06 9.58
CA MET A 484 28.14 -5.92 8.27
C MET A 484 29.36 -5.01 8.39
N PRO A 485 30.50 -5.36 7.78
CA PRO A 485 31.65 -4.48 7.80
C PRO A 485 31.24 -3.14 7.19
N ALA A 486 31.23 -2.11 8.03
CA ALA A 486 30.98 -0.75 7.57
C ALA A 486 32.04 -0.38 6.54
N LYS A 487 31.61 0.32 5.50
CA LYS A 487 32.53 0.85 4.48
C LYS A 487 33.52 1.82 5.14
N SER A 488 34.77 1.77 4.76
CA SER A 488 35.77 2.76 5.19
C SER A 488 35.27 4.17 4.83
N PRO A 489 35.39 5.14 5.75
CA PRO A 489 34.93 6.51 5.51
C PRO A 489 35.64 7.09 4.28
N LYS A 490 34.85 7.58 3.31
CA LYS A 490 35.35 8.29 2.14
C LYS A 490 35.52 9.77 2.46
N ASN A 491 36.57 10.38 1.92
CA ASN A 491 36.76 11.83 2.02
C ASN A 491 35.60 12.56 1.28
N LYS A 492 35.15 13.70 1.77
CA LYS A 492 34.11 14.54 1.12
C LYS A 492 34.42 14.83 -0.36
N ASP A 493 35.69 15.05 -0.69
CA ASP A 493 36.11 15.31 -2.07
C ASP A 493 35.90 14.10 -3.00
N GLU A 494 35.97 12.87 -2.49
CA GLU A 494 35.67 11.66 -3.23
C GLU A 494 34.16 11.42 -3.40
N LEU A 495 33.33 11.93 -2.48
CA LEU A 495 31.88 11.73 -2.54
C LEU A 495 31.27 12.41 -3.76
N PHE A 496 31.67 13.63 -4.06
CA PHE A 496 31.12 14.44 -5.16
C PHE A 496 31.97 14.44 -6.42
N SER A 497 32.96 13.53 -6.53
CA SER A 497 33.90 13.46 -7.68
C SER A 497 33.22 13.18 -9.02
N LEU A 498 32.05 12.51 -9.02
CA LEU A 498 31.26 12.21 -10.23
C LEU A 498 30.14 13.22 -10.48
N GLY A 499 30.13 14.35 -9.77
CA GLY A 499 29.06 15.35 -9.83
C GLY A 499 28.01 15.21 -8.72
N LYS A 500 26.99 16.02 -8.81
CA LYS A 500 25.94 16.12 -7.80
C LYS A 500 24.57 16.37 -8.43
N ILE A 501 23.52 16.01 -7.72
CA ILE A 501 22.14 16.43 -7.96
C ILE A 501 21.82 17.46 -6.88
N VAL A 502 21.29 18.64 -7.26
CA VAL A 502 20.85 19.65 -6.32
C VAL A 502 19.37 19.91 -6.54
N LEU A 503 18.58 19.75 -5.49
CA LEU A 503 17.14 20.00 -5.49
C LEU A 503 16.83 21.14 -4.53
N SER A 504 16.16 22.20 -5.00
CA SER A 504 15.63 23.28 -4.17
C SER A 504 14.11 23.26 -4.24
N THR A 505 13.44 23.20 -3.08
CA THR A 505 11.98 23.14 -2.98
C THR A 505 11.41 24.31 -2.19
N ALA A 506 10.19 24.70 -2.54
CA ALA A 506 9.29 25.43 -1.64
C ALA A 506 8.64 24.45 -0.64
N GLY A 507 7.87 24.95 0.30
CA GLY A 507 7.15 24.06 1.23
C GLY A 507 6.07 23.25 0.52
N ILE A 508 6.01 21.96 0.85
CA ILE A 508 4.94 21.03 0.42
C ILE A 508 4.60 20.07 1.56
N HIS A 509 3.33 19.94 1.90
CA HIS A 509 2.87 19.15 3.05
C HIS A 509 3.64 19.51 4.33
N THR A 510 4.33 18.56 4.93
CA THR A 510 5.19 18.78 6.10
C THR A 510 6.59 19.25 5.74
N VAL A 511 7.03 19.09 4.49
CA VAL A 511 8.38 19.50 4.07
C VAL A 511 8.44 21.01 3.94
N LYS A 512 9.35 21.62 4.70
CA LYS A 512 9.63 23.06 4.69
C LYS A 512 10.51 23.42 3.50
N PRO A 513 10.58 24.69 3.09
CA PRO A 513 11.52 25.10 2.06
C PRO A 513 12.94 24.67 2.41
N LEU A 514 13.56 23.92 1.53
CA LEU A 514 14.91 23.38 1.75
C LEU A 514 15.65 23.14 0.43
N GLU A 515 16.96 22.95 0.57
CA GLU A 515 17.85 22.53 -0.50
C GLU A 515 18.60 21.28 -0.06
N VAL A 516 18.68 20.30 -0.95
CA VAL A 516 19.43 19.06 -0.73
C VAL A 516 20.40 18.81 -1.88
N THR A 517 21.57 18.30 -1.53
CA THR A 517 22.61 17.88 -2.49
C THR A 517 22.85 16.39 -2.35
N ILE A 518 22.83 15.67 -3.47
CA ILE A 518 23.00 14.22 -3.53
C ILE A 518 24.20 13.89 -4.44
N PRO A 519 25.18 13.11 -3.98
CA PRO A 519 26.33 12.72 -4.80
C PRO A 519 25.94 11.74 -5.90
N LYS A 520 26.42 11.95 -7.12
CA LYS A 520 26.25 11.02 -8.25
C LYS A 520 27.14 9.78 -8.09
N GLY A 521 26.67 8.63 -8.62
CA GLY A 521 27.42 7.37 -8.59
C GLY A 521 27.72 6.84 -7.19
N LYS A 522 26.86 7.14 -6.22
CA LYS A 522 26.98 6.72 -4.81
C LYS A 522 25.67 6.18 -4.28
N LEU A 523 25.75 5.47 -3.14
CA LEU A 523 24.57 5.07 -2.35
C LEU A 523 24.23 6.20 -1.39
N THR A 524 23.11 6.89 -1.67
CA THR A 524 22.54 7.89 -0.75
C THR A 524 21.35 7.29 -0.03
N VAL A 525 21.34 7.33 1.29
CA VAL A 525 20.21 6.90 2.10
C VAL A 525 19.48 8.11 2.70
N VAL A 526 18.18 8.19 2.47
CA VAL A 526 17.30 9.20 3.07
C VAL A 526 16.56 8.55 4.23
N THR A 527 16.85 8.99 5.43
CA THR A 527 16.35 8.41 6.68
C THR A 527 15.71 9.48 7.57
N GLY A 528 15.27 9.09 8.75
CA GLY A 528 14.64 9.97 9.74
C GLY A 528 13.34 9.37 10.28
N VAL A 529 12.81 9.96 11.35
CA VAL A 529 11.60 9.47 12.03
C VAL A 529 10.39 9.37 11.09
N SER A 530 9.39 8.54 11.47
CA SER A 530 8.15 8.43 10.69
C SER A 530 7.43 9.78 10.60
N GLY A 531 6.93 10.12 9.40
CA GLY A 531 6.25 11.42 9.16
C GLY A 531 7.18 12.62 9.02
N SER A 532 8.51 12.45 8.96
CA SER A 532 9.48 13.56 8.79
C SER A 532 9.54 14.14 7.37
N GLY A 533 8.81 13.55 6.41
CA GLY A 533 8.73 14.06 5.03
C GLY A 533 9.66 13.40 4.02
N LYS A 534 10.29 12.24 4.35
CA LYS A 534 11.19 11.50 3.44
C LYS A 534 10.56 11.19 2.07
N THR A 535 9.40 10.55 2.10
CA THR A 535 8.66 10.17 0.89
C THR A 535 8.27 11.38 0.07
N THR A 536 7.81 12.45 0.72
CA THR A 536 7.47 13.73 0.05
C THR A 536 8.69 14.38 -0.60
N LEU A 537 9.85 14.37 0.08
CA LEU A 537 11.09 14.93 -0.47
C LEU A 537 11.56 14.14 -1.70
N ILE A 538 11.49 12.82 -1.66
CA ILE A 538 12.03 11.99 -2.74
C ILE A 538 10.99 11.70 -3.81
N LEU A 539 9.82 11.13 -3.44
CA LEU A 539 8.85 10.65 -4.44
C LEU A 539 7.95 11.75 -4.98
N GLU A 540 7.64 12.79 -4.19
CA GLU A 540 6.77 13.87 -4.64
C GLU A 540 7.56 15.11 -5.12
N SER A 541 8.86 15.21 -4.77
CA SER A 541 9.68 16.36 -5.16
C SER A 541 10.84 15.97 -6.08
N LEU A 542 11.80 15.14 -5.64
CA LEU A 542 12.99 14.82 -6.42
C LEU A 542 12.67 14.03 -7.70
N VAL A 543 11.90 12.95 -7.61
CA VAL A 543 11.56 12.10 -8.77
C VAL A 543 10.82 12.91 -9.83
N PRO A 544 9.72 13.63 -9.54
CA PRO A 544 9.04 14.46 -10.55
C PRO A 544 9.91 15.60 -11.09
N ALA A 545 10.78 16.20 -10.26
CA ALA A 545 11.73 17.22 -10.72
C ALA A 545 12.73 16.68 -11.74
N LEU A 546 13.29 15.51 -11.48
CA LEU A 546 14.19 14.82 -12.41
C LEU A 546 13.45 14.38 -13.69
N GLU A 547 12.22 13.86 -13.58
CA GLU A 547 11.41 13.52 -14.75
C GLU A 547 11.08 14.73 -15.63
N SER A 548 10.95 15.92 -15.04
CA SER A 548 10.72 17.14 -15.83
C SER A 548 11.91 17.49 -16.72
N VAL A 549 13.14 17.22 -16.24
CA VAL A 549 14.36 17.48 -16.99
C VAL A 549 14.63 16.37 -18.01
N THR A 550 14.42 15.10 -17.65
CA THR A 550 14.77 13.96 -18.51
C THR A 550 13.72 13.59 -19.56
N VAL A 551 12.43 13.70 -19.21
CA VAL A 551 11.31 13.25 -20.06
C VAL A 551 10.44 14.43 -20.53
N GLY A 552 10.70 15.66 -20.02
CA GLY A 552 9.96 16.88 -20.39
C GLY A 552 8.56 16.95 -19.75
N LYS A 553 8.33 16.27 -18.64
CA LYS A 553 7.10 16.43 -17.85
C LYS A 553 7.02 17.84 -17.24
N ALA A 554 5.83 18.28 -16.89
CA ALA A 554 5.65 19.56 -16.20
C ALA A 554 6.36 19.55 -14.84
N MET A 555 7.14 20.60 -14.56
CA MET A 555 7.78 20.77 -13.25
C MET A 555 6.70 21.04 -12.19
N PRO A 556 6.70 20.33 -11.05
CA PRO A 556 5.76 20.62 -9.97
C PRO A 556 5.92 22.04 -9.40
N ASN A 557 4.82 22.69 -9.07
CA ASN A 557 4.81 24.09 -8.64
C ASN A 557 5.63 24.41 -7.38
N HIS A 558 5.87 23.39 -6.53
CA HIS A 558 6.67 23.54 -5.31
C HIS A 558 8.17 23.37 -5.53
N ILE A 559 8.61 22.97 -6.72
CA ILE A 559 10.03 22.87 -7.06
C ILE A 559 10.52 24.24 -7.55
N ARG A 560 11.57 24.76 -6.92
CA ARG A 560 12.24 25.99 -7.31
C ARG A 560 13.26 25.77 -8.41
N SER A 561 14.11 24.75 -8.22
CA SER A 561 15.12 24.36 -9.20
C SER A 561 15.58 22.92 -8.97
N VAL A 562 16.04 22.27 -10.02
CA VAL A 562 16.77 21.03 -9.99
C VAL A 562 17.97 21.14 -10.92
N GLU A 563 19.15 20.79 -10.42
CA GLU A 563 20.39 20.66 -11.19
C GLU A 563 20.77 19.17 -11.22
N ALA A 564 20.81 18.58 -12.37
CA ALA A 564 21.03 17.14 -12.54
C ALA A 564 21.69 16.84 -13.88
N ASP A 565 22.95 17.33 -14.04
CA ASP A 565 23.70 17.14 -15.27
C ASP A 565 23.94 15.65 -15.58
N GLU A 566 23.80 15.29 -16.86
CA GLU A 566 24.07 13.93 -17.37
C GLU A 566 23.20 12.82 -16.79
N ILE A 567 21.97 13.11 -16.33
CA ILE A 567 20.99 12.09 -15.96
C ILE A 567 20.01 11.93 -17.11
N GLU A 568 19.94 10.71 -17.66
CA GLU A 568 19.03 10.38 -18.76
C GLU A 568 17.84 9.54 -18.32
N HIS A 569 17.99 8.74 -17.26
CA HIS A 569 16.99 7.77 -16.84
C HIS A 569 16.72 7.80 -15.34
N ILE A 570 15.44 7.75 -14.98
CA ILE A 570 14.99 7.61 -13.60
C ILE A 570 14.22 6.32 -13.47
N LYS A 571 14.54 5.54 -12.44
CA LYS A 571 13.93 4.23 -12.14
C LYS A 571 13.42 4.24 -10.71
N LEU A 572 12.11 4.32 -10.55
CA LEU A 572 11.47 4.19 -9.25
C LEU A 572 11.16 2.72 -8.98
N ILE A 573 11.68 2.20 -7.88
CA ILE A 573 11.48 0.84 -7.38
C ILE A 573 10.77 0.93 -6.03
N ASP A 574 9.46 0.91 -6.05
CA ASP A 574 8.60 0.99 -4.87
C ASP A 574 7.88 -0.33 -4.58
N ALA A 575 7.25 -0.44 -3.42
CA ALA A 575 6.50 -1.62 -2.98
C ALA A 575 5.10 -1.73 -3.60
N THR A 576 4.74 -0.89 -4.57
CA THR A 576 3.44 -1.01 -5.25
C THR A 576 3.31 -2.37 -5.93
N PRO A 577 2.15 -3.02 -5.86
CA PRO A 577 1.96 -4.32 -6.50
C PRO A 577 2.30 -4.28 -7.99
N ILE A 578 2.98 -5.31 -8.46
CA ILE A 578 3.28 -5.50 -9.88
C ILE A 578 2.03 -6.03 -10.56
N GLY A 579 1.26 -5.14 -11.16
CA GLY A 579 0.07 -5.52 -11.93
C GLY A 579 -1.11 -5.99 -11.04
N ILE A 580 -2.30 -5.64 -11.46
CA ILE A 580 -3.56 -6.09 -10.83
C ILE A 580 -4.04 -7.38 -11.52
N ASN A 581 -3.35 -7.79 -12.58
CA ASN A 581 -3.82 -8.85 -13.46
C ASN A 581 -3.22 -10.20 -13.05
N ILE A 582 -4.07 -11.13 -12.63
CA ILE A 582 -3.76 -12.53 -12.36
C ILE A 582 -2.99 -13.25 -13.50
N ARG A 583 -3.01 -12.68 -14.70
CA ARG A 583 -2.28 -13.19 -15.88
C ARG A 583 -0.81 -12.76 -15.92
N SER A 584 -0.37 -11.86 -15.06
CA SER A 584 1.03 -11.50 -14.92
C SER A 584 1.75 -12.51 -14.02
N THR A 585 2.87 -13.05 -14.48
CA THR A 585 3.69 -14.01 -13.73
C THR A 585 5.13 -13.51 -13.60
N VAL A 586 5.90 -14.11 -12.68
CA VAL A 586 7.33 -13.84 -12.51
C VAL A 586 8.06 -13.94 -13.85
N ALA A 587 7.82 -15.00 -14.62
CA ALA A 587 8.46 -15.19 -15.92
C ALA A 587 8.06 -14.15 -16.96
N THR A 588 6.79 -13.67 -16.98
CA THR A 588 6.38 -12.64 -17.93
C THR A 588 6.95 -11.28 -17.57
N TYR A 589 6.98 -10.95 -16.29
CA TYR A 589 7.49 -9.67 -15.84
C TYR A 589 9.01 -9.55 -16.02
N ALA A 590 9.75 -10.64 -15.73
CA ALA A 590 11.20 -10.72 -15.96
C ALA A 590 11.58 -10.89 -17.46
N ASN A 591 10.61 -10.85 -18.38
CA ASN A 591 10.81 -11.09 -19.82
C ASN A 591 11.47 -12.45 -20.16
N VAL A 592 11.32 -13.45 -19.30
CA VAL A 592 11.77 -14.83 -19.49
C VAL A 592 10.80 -15.61 -20.39
N HIS A 593 9.49 -15.45 -20.13
CA HIS A 593 8.45 -16.17 -20.85
C HIS A 593 8.48 -15.93 -22.37
N ASP A 594 8.71 -14.68 -22.80
CA ASP A 594 8.78 -14.34 -24.23
C ASP A 594 9.96 -15.02 -24.94
N GLU A 595 11.08 -15.15 -24.28
CA GLU A 595 12.23 -15.87 -24.85
C GLU A 595 11.97 -17.39 -24.86
N LEU A 596 11.36 -17.95 -23.82
CA LEU A 596 10.96 -19.35 -23.80
C LEU A 596 10.00 -19.67 -24.95
N ARG A 597 8.98 -18.85 -25.19
CA ARG A 597 8.03 -19.03 -26.31
C ARG A 597 8.75 -19.10 -27.66
N LYS A 598 9.76 -18.23 -27.88
CA LYS A 598 10.57 -18.24 -29.11
C LYS A 598 11.41 -19.52 -29.25
N ILE A 599 11.96 -20.04 -28.14
CA ILE A 599 12.75 -21.25 -28.10
C ILE A 599 11.86 -22.48 -28.36
N PHE A 600 10.73 -22.60 -27.69
CA PHE A 600 9.80 -23.72 -27.85
C PHE A 600 9.22 -23.79 -29.27
N ALA A 601 8.91 -22.67 -29.87
CA ALA A 601 8.43 -22.60 -31.26
C ALA A 601 9.45 -23.12 -32.29
N ARG A 602 10.75 -23.19 -31.94
CA ARG A 602 11.81 -23.69 -32.81
C ARG A 602 12.03 -25.18 -32.67
N THR A 603 11.44 -25.87 -31.68
CA THR A 603 11.55 -27.31 -31.45
C THR A 603 10.99 -28.09 -32.64
N LYS A 604 11.43 -29.36 -32.78
CA LYS A 604 10.91 -30.26 -33.84
C LYS A 604 9.43 -30.51 -33.65
N ASP A 605 8.99 -30.75 -32.41
CA ASP A 605 7.60 -31.04 -32.07
C ASP A 605 6.68 -29.88 -32.42
N ALA A 606 7.09 -28.63 -32.10
CA ALA A 606 6.33 -27.43 -32.43
C ALA A 606 6.19 -27.24 -33.95
N LYS A 607 7.28 -27.43 -34.69
CA LYS A 607 7.28 -27.31 -36.17
C LYS A 607 6.38 -28.35 -36.83
N GLN A 608 6.40 -29.61 -36.35
CA GLN A 608 5.54 -30.69 -36.85
C GLN A 608 4.06 -30.39 -36.65
N GLN A 609 3.71 -29.71 -35.55
CA GLN A 609 2.34 -29.33 -35.21
C GLN A 609 1.96 -27.95 -35.71
N GLY A 610 2.87 -27.21 -36.35
CA GLY A 610 2.62 -25.89 -36.93
C GLY A 610 2.55 -24.75 -35.89
N PHE A 611 3.01 -24.97 -34.66
CA PHE A 611 2.94 -23.96 -33.59
C PHE A 611 4.00 -22.89 -33.76
N LYS A 612 3.58 -21.64 -33.60
CA LYS A 612 4.39 -20.42 -33.61
C LYS A 612 4.59 -19.90 -32.18
N ALA A 613 5.49 -18.96 -31.99
CA ALA A 613 5.75 -18.36 -30.65
C ALA A 613 4.49 -17.72 -30.01
N GLY A 614 3.55 -17.22 -30.82
CA GLY A 614 2.27 -16.70 -30.35
C GLY A 614 1.38 -17.75 -29.72
N ASP A 615 1.40 -18.97 -30.22
CA ASP A 615 0.56 -20.07 -29.73
C ASP A 615 0.91 -20.49 -28.30
N PHE A 616 2.17 -20.28 -27.89
CA PHE A 616 2.65 -20.53 -26.52
C PHE A 616 2.32 -19.42 -25.50
N SER A 617 1.58 -18.40 -25.89
CA SER A 617 1.07 -17.40 -24.94
C SER A 617 -0.17 -17.95 -24.23
N TYR A 618 -0.12 -18.07 -22.91
CA TYR A 618 -1.30 -18.42 -22.13
C TYR A 618 -2.34 -17.28 -22.04
N ASN A 619 -2.00 -16.07 -22.49
CA ASN A 619 -2.94 -14.94 -22.56
C ASN A 619 -3.78 -14.93 -23.84
N THR A 620 -3.17 -15.24 -24.97
CA THR A 620 -3.79 -15.07 -26.30
C THR A 620 -3.53 -16.24 -27.23
N GLY A 621 -2.67 -17.21 -26.87
CA GLY A 621 -2.26 -18.28 -27.77
C GLY A 621 -3.22 -19.49 -27.79
N ASN A 622 -3.09 -20.32 -28.82
CA ASN A 622 -3.95 -21.49 -29.04
C ASN A 622 -3.65 -22.63 -28.05
N LEU A 623 -2.48 -22.62 -27.40
CA LEU A 623 -2.09 -23.64 -26.41
C LEU A 623 -2.51 -23.27 -24.98
N ARG A 624 -3.26 -22.18 -24.78
CA ARG A 624 -3.83 -21.85 -23.47
C ARG A 624 -4.89 -22.85 -23.03
N CYS A 625 -5.11 -22.97 -21.75
CA CYS A 625 -6.16 -23.82 -21.20
C CYS A 625 -7.54 -23.27 -21.60
N PRO A 626 -8.39 -24.08 -22.26
CA PRO A 626 -9.71 -23.62 -22.70
C PRO A 626 -10.71 -23.47 -21.55
N VAL A 627 -10.48 -24.10 -20.38
CA VAL A 627 -11.39 -24.09 -19.25
C VAL A 627 -11.24 -22.80 -18.43
N CYS A 628 -10.01 -22.41 -18.12
CA CYS A 628 -9.73 -21.19 -17.35
C CYS A 628 -9.28 -20.02 -18.23
N ASP A 629 -9.28 -20.16 -19.53
CA ASP A 629 -8.81 -19.15 -20.50
C ASP A 629 -7.41 -18.60 -20.17
N GLY A 630 -6.53 -19.46 -19.61
CA GLY A 630 -5.15 -19.12 -19.27
C GLY A 630 -4.95 -18.37 -17.95
N THR A 631 -5.96 -18.26 -17.09
CA THR A 631 -5.81 -17.69 -15.74
C THR A 631 -5.15 -18.65 -14.75
N GLY A 632 -5.29 -19.96 -14.95
CA GLY A 632 -4.81 -21.00 -14.03
C GLY A 632 -5.80 -21.31 -12.91
N SER A 633 -6.71 -20.41 -12.61
CA SER A 633 -7.74 -20.53 -11.57
C SER A 633 -9.12 -20.27 -12.14
N ILE A 634 -10.15 -20.65 -11.41
CA ILE A 634 -11.56 -20.37 -11.68
C ILE A 634 -12.11 -19.67 -10.45
N SER A 635 -12.63 -18.48 -10.62
CA SER A 635 -13.34 -17.75 -9.57
C SER A 635 -14.78 -18.26 -9.50
N LEU A 636 -15.18 -18.73 -8.34
CA LEU A 636 -16.55 -19.16 -8.05
C LEU A 636 -17.26 -18.00 -7.35
N ASP A 637 -18.17 -17.34 -8.07
CA ASP A 637 -19.14 -16.41 -7.47
C ASP A 637 -20.14 -17.22 -6.63
N VAL A 638 -19.94 -17.20 -5.34
CA VAL A 638 -20.87 -17.81 -4.37
C VAL A 638 -21.70 -16.69 -3.77
N GLN A 639 -22.97 -16.56 -4.19
CA GLN A 639 -23.89 -15.55 -3.67
C GLN A 639 -23.75 -15.40 -2.14
N PHE A 640 -23.47 -14.17 -1.66
CA PHE A 640 -23.28 -13.79 -0.27
C PHE A 640 -21.98 -14.25 0.43
N LEU A 641 -21.01 -14.81 -0.31
CA LEU A 641 -19.66 -15.10 0.16
C LEU A 641 -18.65 -14.36 -0.71
N PRO A 642 -17.43 -14.08 -0.21
CA PRO A 642 -16.33 -13.64 -1.07
C PRO A 642 -16.09 -14.67 -2.18
N ASP A 643 -15.74 -14.18 -3.38
CA ASP A 643 -15.35 -15.06 -4.49
C ASP A 643 -14.23 -16.00 -4.04
N VAL A 644 -14.40 -17.28 -4.34
CA VAL A 644 -13.42 -18.32 -4.02
C VAL A 644 -12.70 -18.72 -5.30
N ASP A 645 -11.41 -18.42 -5.36
CA ASP A 645 -10.54 -18.83 -6.44
C ASP A 645 -10.04 -20.27 -6.18
N ILE A 646 -10.37 -21.18 -7.08
CA ILE A 646 -9.89 -22.56 -7.06
C ILE A 646 -8.95 -22.83 -8.24
N PRO A 647 -7.89 -23.63 -8.07
CA PRO A 647 -7.07 -24.08 -9.19
C PRO A 647 -7.93 -24.72 -10.28
N CYS A 648 -7.70 -24.37 -11.53
CA CYS A 648 -8.45 -24.92 -12.64
C CYS A 648 -8.36 -26.46 -12.67
N PRO A 649 -9.47 -27.19 -12.69
CA PRO A 649 -9.47 -28.64 -12.59
C PRO A 649 -8.81 -29.34 -13.81
N ASP A 650 -8.77 -28.67 -14.97
CA ASP A 650 -8.16 -29.24 -16.18
C ASP A 650 -6.65 -29.00 -16.24
N CYS A 651 -6.20 -27.76 -16.08
CA CYS A 651 -4.78 -27.43 -16.18
C CYS A 651 -4.04 -27.44 -14.81
N ARG A 652 -4.76 -27.52 -13.70
CA ARG A 652 -4.22 -27.56 -12.32
C ARG A 652 -3.26 -26.40 -12.01
N GLY A 653 -3.57 -25.21 -12.51
CA GLY A 653 -2.75 -24.00 -12.32
C GLY A 653 -1.75 -23.73 -13.44
N SER A 654 -1.41 -24.71 -14.29
CA SER A 654 -0.37 -24.53 -15.33
C SER A 654 -0.72 -23.54 -16.43
N ARG A 655 -1.99 -23.09 -16.54
CA ARG A 655 -2.52 -22.13 -17.54
C ARG A 655 -2.57 -22.65 -18.98
N TYR A 656 -1.99 -23.82 -19.25
CA TYR A 656 -1.87 -24.40 -20.57
C TYR A 656 -2.79 -25.60 -20.79
N SER A 657 -3.14 -25.84 -22.03
CA SER A 657 -3.82 -27.08 -22.46
C SER A 657 -2.85 -28.27 -22.40
N LYS A 658 -3.41 -29.47 -22.28
CA LYS A 658 -2.63 -30.73 -22.31
C LYS A 658 -1.78 -30.90 -23.58
N THR A 659 -2.16 -30.23 -24.67
CA THR A 659 -1.40 -30.24 -25.92
C THR A 659 -0.05 -29.55 -25.77
N ALA A 660 0.05 -28.51 -24.95
CA ALA A 660 1.31 -27.80 -24.72
C ALA A 660 2.39 -28.72 -24.09
N ASN A 661 1.98 -29.72 -23.27
CA ASN A 661 2.90 -30.68 -22.66
C ASN A 661 3.54 -31.66 -23.66
N ARG A 662 3.02 -31.77 -24.88
CA ARG A 662 3.57 -32.64 -25.94
C ARG A 662 4.77 -32.00 -26.64
N VAL A 663 4.90 -30.67 -26.55
CA VAL A 663 6.03 -29.95 -27.14
C VAL A 663 7.13 -29.84 -26.11
N LYS A 664 8.23 -30.56 -26.33
CA LYS A 664 9.35 -30.61 -25.39
C LYS A 664 10.62 -29.99 -25.98
N TYR A 665 11.33 -29.27 -25.13
CA TYR A 665 12.69 -28.82 -25.40
C TYR A 665 13.66 -29.75 -24.68
N LYS A 666 14.65 -30.27 -25.41
CA LYS A 666 15.72 -31.10 -24.88
C LYS A 666 16.98 -30.24 -24.73
N ASN A 667 17.47 -30.10 -23.49
CA ASN A 667 18.68 -29.35 -23.21
C ASN A 667 19.97 -30.12 -23.58
N ALA A 668 21.12 -29.47 -23.48
CA ALA A 668 22.43 -30.07 -23.77
C ALA A 668 22.75 -31.31 -22.91
N SER A 669 22.19 -31.40 -21.71
CA SER A 669 22.33 -32.57 -20.80
C SER A 669 21.40 -33.73 -21.13
N GLY A 670 20.58 -33.60 -22.15
CA GLY A 670 19.64 -34.64 -22.57
C GLY A 670 18.28 -34.66 -21.83
N ILE A 671 18.05 -33.72 -20.88
CA ILE A 671 16.82 -33.60 -20.13
C ILE A 671 15.77 -32.89 -21.00
N SER A 672 14.54 -33.35 -20.95
CA SER A 672 13.44 -32.77 -21.77
C SER A 672 12.29 -32.29 -20.89
N HIS A 673 11.89 -31.02 -21.07
CA HIS A 673 10.73 -30.43 -20.41
C HIS A 673 9.86 -29.68 -21.41
N SER A 674 8.56 -29.61 -21.13
CA SER A 674 7.60 -28.75 -21.81
C SER A 674 7.61 -27.34 -21.19
N LEU A 675 7.00 -26.37 -21.90
CA LEU A 675 6.88 -25.01 -21.36
C LEU A 675 6.04 -24.95 -20.05
N PRO A 676 4.86 -25.65 -19.94
CA PRO A 676 4.15 -25.72 -18.66
C PRO A 676 5.00 -26.28 -17.52
N GLU A 677 5.76 -27.38 -17.75
CA GLU A 677 6.65 -27.96 -16.73
C GLU A 677 7.73 -26.95 -16.28
N LEU A 678 8.24 -26.12 -17.19
CA LEU A 678 9.19 -25.06 -16.83
C LEU A 678 8.53 -23.93 -16.02
N MET A 679 7.29 -23.56 -16.35
CA MET A 679 6.56 -22.54 -15.59
C MET A 679 6.28 -22.97 -14.15
N ASP A 680 6.18 -24.28 -13.90
CA ASP A 680 5.98 -24.84 -12.56
C ASP A 680 7.29 -24.97 -11.75
N MET A 681 8.46 -24.76 -12.38
CA MET A 681 9.76 -24.81 -11.71
C MET A 681 10.05 -23.51 -10.98
N ASP A 682 10.72 -23.61 -9.83
CA ASP A 682 11.39 -22.46 -9.21
C ASP A 682 12.59 -22.02 -10.06
N VAL A 683 12.99 -20.74 -9.86
CA VAL A 683 14.08 -20.13 -10.64
C VAL A 683 15.40 -20.91 -10.48
N ASN A 684 15.71 -21.42 -9.27
CA ASN A 684 16.94 -22.18 -9.01
C ASN A 684 16.99 -23.48 -9.83
N THR A 685 15.87 -24.20 -9.88
CA THR A 685 15.72 -25.41 -10.69
C THR A 685 15.75 -25.10 -12.19
N ALA A 686 15.05 -24.03 -12.60
CA ALA A 686 15.00 -23.60 -13.99
C ALA A 686 16.37 -23.17 -14.54
N ILE A 687 17.23 -22.54 -13.73
CA ILE A 687 18.60 -22.15 -14.10
C ILE A 687 19.42 -23.38 -14.55
N ALA A 688 19.33 -24.47 -13.80
CA ALA A 688 20.09 -25.69 -14.13
C ALA A 688 19.67 -26.26 -15.49
N PHE A 689 18.38 -26.22 -15.81
CA PHE A 689 17.83 -26.68 -17.08
C PHE A 689 18.15 -25.73 -18.24
N CYS A 690 18.04 -24.43 -18.02
CA CYS A 690 18.13 -23.38 -19.06
C CYS A 690 19.59 -22.92 -19.34
N ARG A 691 20.60 -23.60 -18.84
CA ARG A 691 22.01 -23.21 -18.93
C ARG A 691 22.50 -22.96 -20.38
N ASP A 692 21.95 -23.67 -21.34
CA ASP A 692 22.25 -23.55 -22.78
C ASP A 692 21.39 -22.50 -23.51
N MET A 693 20.40 -21.89 -22.82
CA MET A 693 19.50 -20.90 -23.39
C MET A 693 20.06 -19.48 -23.20
N LYS A 694 20.85 -18.99 -24.18
CA LYS A 694 21.63 -17.73 -24.11
C LYS A 694 20.83 -16.50 -23.63
N ASN A 695 19.54 -16.39 -23.99
CA ASN A 695 18.71 -15.23 -23.66
C ASN A 695 17.84 -15.45 -22.39
N VAL A 696 17.78 -16.68 -21.88
CA VAL A 696 16.98 -17.05 -20.68
C VAL A 696 17.87 -17.11 -19.46
N TYR A 697 19.01 -17.83 -19.56
CA TYR A 697 19.92 -18.08 -18.46
C TYR A 697 20.36 -16.79 -17.72
N PRO A 698 20.80 -15.70 -18.42
CA PRO A 698 21.22 -14.49 -17.72
C PRO A 698 20.08 -13.83 -16.92
N LYS A 699 18.84 -13.88 -17.43
CA LYS A 699 17.68 -13.30 -16.75
C LYS A 699 17.31 -14.10 -15.51
N LEU A 700 17.36 -15.43 -15.59
CA LEU A 700 17.15 -16.29 -14.42
C LEU A 700 18.24 -16.09 -13.37
N LYS A 701 19.50 -15.90 -13.82
CA LYS A 701 20.62 -15.61 -12.92
C LYS A 701 20.43 -14.31 -12.15
N VAL A 702 19.95 -13.26 -12.80
CA VAL A 702 19.59 -11.99 -12.13
C VAL A 702 18.52 -12.21 -11.07
N LEU A 703 17.47 -13.00 -11.34
CA LEU A 703 16.45 -13.33 -10.33
C LEU A 703 17.07 -14.07 -9.13
N GLN A 704 17.96 -15.01 -9.39
CA GLN A 704 18.67 -15.75 -8.32
C GLN A 704 19.55 -14.81 -7.50
N ASP A 705 20.33 -13.95 -8.15
CA ASP A 705 21.25 -13.01 -7.49
C ASP A 705 20.49 -11.96 -6.65
N LEU A 706 19.22 -11.72 -6.96
CA LEU A 706 18.29 -10.89 -6.18
C LEU A 706 17.57 -11.66 -5.05
N GLY A 707 17.94 -12.92 -4.78
CA GLY A 707 17.30 -13.74 -3.76
C GLY A 707 15.87 -14.18 -4.11
N LEU A 708 15.48 -14.17 -5.39
CA LEU A 708 14.18 -14.63 -5.90
C LEU A 708 14.25 -16.07 -6.46
N GLY A 709 15.31 -16.81 -6.15
CA GLY A 709 15.55 -18.15 -6.67
C GLY A 709 14.49 -19.19 -6.32
N TYR A 710 13.74 -18.97 -5.26
CA TYR A 710 12.66 -19.85 -4.78
C TYR A 710 11.31 -19.61 -5.44
N LEU A 711 11.10 -18.47 -6.10
CA LEU A 711 9.83 -18.18 -6.77
C LEU A 711 9.66 -19.09 -7.98
N THR A 712 8.45 -19.58 -8.20
CA THR A 712 8.13 -20.32 -9.41
C THR A 712 7.99 -19.36 -10.59
N LEU A 713 8.39 -19.79 -11.79
CA LEU A 713 8.28 -18.96 -12.99
C LEU A 713 6.82 -18.60 -13.32
N GLY A 714 5.89 -19.48 -13.00
CA GLY A 714 4.44 -19.30 -13.19
C GLY A 714 3.73 -18.59 -12.06
N GLU A 715 4.41 -18.22 -11.00
CA GLU A 715 3.82 -17.54 -9.86
C GLU A 715 3.23 -16.19 -10.23
N GLU A 716 2.05 -15.91 -9.72
CA GLU A 716 1.29 -14.70 -10.04
C GLU A 716 1.92 -13.47 -9.37
N THR A 717 2.10 -12.39 -10.13
CA THR A 717 2.70 -11.17 -9.55
C THR A 717 1.87 -10.51 -8.45
N PRO A 718 0.52 -10.58 -8.43
CA PRO A 718 -0.27 -10.06 -7.30
C PRO A 718 -0.09 -10.82 -5.99
N SER A 719 0.37 -12.09 -6.02
CA SER A 719 0.61 -12.90 -4.82
C SER A 719 1.93 -12.59 -4.11
N LEU A 720 2.82 -11.86 -4.79
CA LEU A 720 4.15 -11.53 -4.29
C LEU A 720 4.09 -10.56 -3.09
N SER A 721 4.95 -10.77 -2.12
CA SER A 721 5.20 -9.80 -1.04
C SER A 721 5.76 -8.48 -1.59
N GLY A 722 5.75 -7.41 -0.76
CA GLY A 722 6.28 -6.10 -1.19
C GLY A 722 7.73 -6.15 -1.62
N GLY A 723 8.56 -6.80 -0.82
CA GLY A 723 9.98 -6.95 -1.13
C GLY A 723 10.26 -7.82 -2.37
N GLU A 724 9.49 -8.90 -2.58
CA GLU A 724 9.58 -9.72 -3.79
C GLU A 724 9.21 -8.93 -5.04
N ALA A 725 8.13 -8.15 -4.96
CA ALA A 725 7.69 -7.28 -6.05
C ALA A 725 8.76 -6.24 -6.40
N GLN A 726 9.35 -5.57 -5.41
CA GLN A 726 10.44 -4.61 -5.62
C GLN A 726 11.67 -5.27 -6.28
N ARG A 727 12.11 -6.42 -5.77
CA ARG A 727 13.24 -7.16 -6.35
C ARG A 727 12.95 -7.64 -7.76
N LEU A 728 11.71 -8.02 -8.06
CA LEU A 728 11.30 -8.40 -9.41
C LEU A 728 11.27 -7.20 -10.37
N LYS A 729 10.83 -6.00 -9.89
CA LYS A 729 10.97 -4.74 -10.65
C LYS A 729 12.43 -4.46 -10.98
N LEU A 730 13.30 -4.58 -9.99
CA LEU A 730 14.73 -4.37 -10.17
C LEU A 730 15.33 -5.37 -11.18
N ALA A 731 14.95 -6.65 -11.11
CA ALA A 731 15.38 -7.67 -12.05
C ALA A 731 15.08 -7.30 -13.51
N SER A 732 13.91 -6.69 -13.75
CA SER A 732 13.51 -6.27 -15.10
C SER A 732 14.37 -5.13 -15.67
N GLU A 733 14.98 -4.33 -14.79
CA GLU A 733 15.82 -3.17 -15.17
C GLU A 733 17.33 -3.49 -15.24
N MET A 734 17.82 -4.52 -14.56
CA MET A 734 19.24 -4.85 -14.48
C MET A 734 19.91 -5.25 -15.81
N GLY A 735 19.13 -5.61 -16.82
CA GLY A 735 19.63 -5.99 -18.16
C GLY A 735 19.95 -4.83 -19.10
N ARG A 736 19.78 -3.57 -18.66
CA ARG A 736 19.99 -2.37 -19.49
C ARG A 736 21.26 -1.64 -19.11
N THR A 737 21.73 -0.71 -19.97
CA THR A 737 22.82 0.21 -19.66
C THR A 737 22.43 1.09 -18.48
N GLN A 738 23.34 1.33 -17.53
CA GLN A 738 23.03 1.94 -16.23
C GLN A 738 23.83 3.21 -15.95
N SER A 739 24.81 3.54 -16.84
CA SER A 739 25.41 4.85 -16.83
C SER A 739 24.33 5.93 -16.96
N ASP A 740 24.42 7.00 -16.20
CA ASP A 740 23.52 8.14 -16.21
C ASP A 740 22.07 7.84 -15.74
N SER A 741 21.91 6.73 -15.01
CA SER A 741 20.62 6.33 -14.41
C SER A 741 20.59 6.63 -12.91
N VAL A 742 19.45 7.15 -12.45
CA VAL A 742 19.12 7.27 -11.03
C VAL A 742 18.12 6.19 -10.65
N PHE A 743 18.50 5.34 -9.71
CA PHE A 743 17.60 4.37 -9.09
C PHE A 743 17.12 4.89 -7.75
N VAL A 744 15.80 4.97 -7.57
CA VAL A 744 15.17 5.38 -6.32
C VAL A 744 14.42 4.18 -5.75
N PHE A 745 14.75 3.82 -4.51
CA PHE A 745 14.12 2.72 -3.77
C PHE A 745 13.36 3.27 -2.57
N ASP A 746 12.14 2.77 -2.38
CA ASP A 746 11.29 3.11 -1.25
C ASP A 746 11.16 1.90 -0.32
N GLU A 747 11.85 1.96 0.84
CA GLU A 747 11.89 0.93 1.88
C GLU A 747 12.13 -0.50 1.33
N PRO A 748 13.23 -0.74 0.60
CA PRO A 748 13.46 -2.03 -0.07
C PRO A 748 13.81 -3.19 0.87
N THR A 749 14.06 -2.95 2.14
CA THR A 749 14.35 -3.99 3.14
C THR A 749 13.10 -4.57 3.79
N ILE A 750 11.91 -4.05 3.46
CA ILE A 750 10.64 -4.56 4.01
C ILE A 750 10.54 -6.09 3.85
N GLY A 751 10.39 -6.79 4.97
CA GLY A 751 10.22 -8.26 5.00
C GLY A 751 11.49 -9.05 4.64
N LEU A 752 12.66 -8.44 4.70
CA LEU A 752 13.93 -9.10 4.43
C LEU A 752 14.64 -9.57 5.71
N HIS A 753 15.07 -10.82 5.69
CA HIS A 753 16.02 -11.31 6.67
C HIS A 753 17.38 -10.60 6.54
N PRO A 754 18.18 -10.39 7.59
CA PRO A 754 19.50 -9.74 7.50
C PRO A 754 20.42 -10.31 6.41
N LEU A 755 20.38 -11.61 6.13
CA LEU A 755 21.10 -12.23 5.01
C LEU A 755 20.60 -11.73 3.64
N ASP A 756 19.29 -11.49 3.50
CA ASP A 756 18.72 -10.97 2.26
C ASP A 756 19.08 -9.48 2.08
N VAL A 757 19.19 -8.72 3.18
CA VAL A 757 19.68 -7.34 3.17
C VAL A 757 21.13 -7.27 2.67
N GLN A 758 21.98 -8.22 3.05
CA GLN A 758 23.35 -8.32 2.53
C GLN A 758 23.36 -8.52 1.01
N THR A 759 22.49 -9.39 0.51
CA THR A 759 22.32 -9.62 -0.93
C THR A 759 21.88 -8.33 -1.63
N LEU A 760 20.90 -7.61 -1.09
CA LEU A 760 20.42 -6.35 -1.64
C LEU A 760 21.54 -5.28 -1.70
N LEU A 761 22.33 -5.16 -0.64
CA LEU A 761 23.48 -4.23 -0.62
C LEU A 761 24.54 -4.59 -1.68
N SER A 762 24.77 -5.87 -1.95
CA SER A 762 25.66 -6.30 -3.03
C SER A 762 25.14 -5.86 -4.41
N VAL A 763 23.81 -5.90 -4.58
CA VAL A 763 23.17 -5.42 -5.82
C VAL A 763 23.30 -3.91 -5.96
N PHE A 764 23.08 -3.12 -4.90
CA PHE A 764 23.32 -1.67 -4.95
C PHE A 764 24.77 -1.34 -5.34
N ARG A 765 25.74 -2.07 -4.79
CA ARG A 765 27.16 -1.92 -5.18
C ARG A 765 27.37 -2.21 -6.68
N THR A 766 26.77 -3.29 -7.19
CA THR A 766 26.86 -3.66 -8.62
C THR A 766 26.24 -2.56 -9.51
N LEU A 767 25.13 -1.93 -9.11
CA LEU A 767 24.53 -0.82 -9.84
C LEU A 767 25.48 0.39 -9.88
N ILE A 768 26.07 0.74 -8.74
CA ILE A 768 27.01 1.86 -8.60
C ILE A 768 28.29 1.62 -9.42
N GLU A 769 28.84 0.41 -9.40
CA GLU A 769 29.99 0.02 -10.20
C GLU A 769 29.73 0.14 -11.71
N LYS A 770 28.47 0.01 -12.12
CA LYS A 770 28.05 0.24 -13.51
C LYS A 770 27.70 1.70 -13.82
N GLY A 771 27.96 2.62 -12.90
CA GLY A 771 27.79 4.06 -13.08
C GLY A 771 26.43 4.63 -12.61
N ALA A 772 25.54 3.82 -12.00
CA ALA A 772 24.27 4.30 -11.51
C ALA A 772 24.41 5.12 -10.22
N THR A 773 23.50 6.08 -10.02
CA THR A 773 23.26 6.72 -8.73
C THR A 773 22.12 5.99 -8.03
N VAL A 774 22.32 5.60 -6.76
CA VAL A 774 21.33 4.85 -5.98
C VAL A 774 20.86 5.70 -4.80
N ILE A 775 19.56 5.96 -4.74
CA ILE A 775 18.91 6.71 -3.66
C ILE A 775 17.90 5.77 -2.97
N VAL A 776 18.01 5.64 -1.65
CA VAL A 776 17.19 4.69 -0.89
C VAL A 776 16.53 5.43 0.27
N ILE A 777 15.21 5.35 0.36
CA ILE A 777 14.47 5.76 1.56
C ILE A 777 14.48 4.54 2.50
N GLU A 778 15.11 4.67 3.68
CA GLU A 778 15.30 3.50 4.56
C GLU A 778 15.35 3.81 6.05
N HIS A 779 15.00 2.78 6.84
CA HIS A 779 15.11 2.75 8.30
C HIS A 779 16.02 1.63 8.80
N ASP A 780 16.35 0.66 7.95
CA ASP A 780 17.24 -0.45 8.28
C ASP A 780 18.66 0.04 8.58
N LEU A 781 19.16 -0.32 9.76
CA LEU A 781 20.45 0.16 10.24
C LEU A 781 21.63 -0.37 9.43
N ASP A 782 21.52 -1.58 8.85
CA ASP A 782 22.59 -2.16 8.04
C ASP A 782 22.71 -1.41 6.71
N VAL A 783 21.60 -1.01 6.11
CA VAL A 783 21.59 -0.17 4.90
C VAL A 783 22.14 1.22 5.21
N ILE A 784 21.71 1.84 6.32
CA ILE A 784 22.17 3.17 6.73
C ILE A 784 23.68 3.17 6.99
N ARG A 785 24.21 2.19 7.71
CA ARG A 785 25.66 2.04 8.01
C ARG A 785 26.50 1.81 6.75
N ASN A 786 25.92 1.20 5.73
CA ASN A 786 26.60 0.92 4.46
C ASN A 786 26.42 2.00 3.40
N ALA A 787 25.73 3.10 3.69
CA ALA A 787 25.57 4.23 2.79
C ALA A 787 26.91 4.96 2.54
N ASP A 788 27.06 5.54 1.35
CA ASP A 788 28.14 6.50 1.08
C ASP A 788 27.76 7.88 1.64
N TYR A 789 26.47 8.24 1.59
CA TYR A 789 25.93 9.52 2.03
C TYR A 789 24.54 9.34 2.66
N ILE A 790 24.25 10.09 3.70
CA ILE A 790 22.97 10.04 4.42
C ILE A 790 22.35 11.43 4.42
N ILE A 791 21.03 11.49 4.22
CA ILE A 791 20.20 12.66 4.45
C ILE A 791 19.21 12.29 5.55
N ASP A 792 19.37 12.85 6.74
CA ASP A 792 18.52 12.59 7.90
C ASP A 792 17.46 13.69 8.05
N MET A 793 16.19 13.27 7.89
CA MET A 793 15.02 14.14 7.94
C MET A 793 14.40 14.18 9.34
N GLY A 794 14.02 15.36 9.82
CA GLY A 794 13.45 15.49 11.14
C GLY A 794 13.22 16.94 11.57
N PRO A 795 13.37 17.21 12.87
CA PRO A 795 13.70 16.32 14.00
C PRO A 795 12.55 15.43 14.47
N GLY A 796 11.30 15.73 14.09
CA GLY A 796 10.09 14.99 14.45
C GLY A 796 9.26 14.62 13.23
N GLY A 797 8.05 14.11 13.47
CA GLY A 797 7.02 13.89 12.43
C GLY A 797 6.07 15.10 12.34
N GLY A 798 5.36 15.23 11.22
CA GLY A 798 4.39 16.30 10.99
C GLY A 798 5.03 17.69 10.95
N GLU A 799 4.41 18.68 11.59
CA GLU A 799 4.91 20.08 11.60
C GLU A 799 6.29 20.24 12.28
N ALA A 800 6.62 19.37 13.23
CA ALA A 800 7.93 19.34 13.86
C ALA A 800 9.02 18.75 12.95
N GLY A 801 8.65 18.17 11.82
CA GLY A 801 9.54 17.61 10.82
C GLY A 801 9.80 18.51 9.62
N GLY A 802 10.03 17.87 8.49
CA GLY A 802 10.13 18.52 7.18
C GLY A 802 11.41 19.31 6.93
N THR A 803 12.45 19.10 7.73
CA THR A 803 13.77 19.73 7.54
C THR A 803 14.86 18.68 7.46
N VAL A 804 15.97 19.01 6.83
CA VAL A 804 17.20 18.21 6.91
C VAL A 804 17.89 18.53 8.22
N VAL A 805 17.96 17.55 9.12
CA VAL A 805 18.62 17.67 10.45
C VAL A 805 20.12 17.51 10.32
N ALA A 806 20.54 16.56 9.50
CA ALA A 806 21.92 16.26 9.24
C ALA A 806 22.10 15.65 7.84
N CYS A 807 23.25 15.87 7.22
CA CYS A 807 23.66 15.19 6.02
C CYS A 807 25.18 14.95 6.06
N GLY A 808 25.62 13.82 5.49
CA GLY A 808 27.02 13.43 5.49
C GLY A 808 27.24 11.93 5.43
N THR A 809 28.44 11.49 5.70
CA THR A 809 28.78 10.06 5.85
C THR A 809 28.14 9.46 7.11
N PRO A 810 27.98 8.14 7.22
CA PRO A 810 27.48 7.49 8.43
C PRO A 810 28.21 7.94 9.68
N GLU A 811 29.53 8.10 9.62
CA GLU A 811 30.35 8.55 10.74
C GLU A 811 30.04 10.00 11.17
N GLU A 812 29.81 10.89 10.20
CA GLU A 812 29.40 12.27 10.48
C GLU A 812 27.99 12.33 11.12
N ILE A 813 27.08 11.49 10.67
CA ILE A 813 25.71 11.40 11.23
C ILE A 813 25.74 10.86 12.66
N LYS A 814 26.52 9.82 12.91
CA LYS A 814 26.73 9.24 14.26
C LYS A 814 27.18 10.26 15.29
N HIS A 815 28.06 11.19 14.91
CA HIS A 815 28.56 12.25 15.78
C HIS A 815 27.67 13.50 15.83
N ASN A 816 26.58 13.55 15.06
CA ASN A 816 25.68 14.70 15.05
C ASN A 816 24.62 14.60 16.16
N GLY A 817 24.78 15.36 17.24
CA GLY A 817 23.85 15.31 18.39
C GLY A 817 22.40 15.73 18.10
N ARG A 818 22.10 16.30 16.92
CA ARG A 818 20.73 16.62 16.49
C ARG A 818 20.06 15.46 15.75
N SER A 819 20.83 14.51 15.21
CA SER A 819 20.33 13.35 14.52
C SER A 819 19.78 12.33 15.51
N ILE A 820 18.52 11.96 15.35
CA ILE A 820 17.92 10.84 16.10
C ILE A 820 18.48 9.54 15.57
N THR A 821 18.57 9.38 14.25
CA THR A 821 19.14 8.21 13.57
C THR A 821 20.57 7.94 14.00
N GLY A 822 21.38 9.00 14.16
CA GLY A 822 22.78 8.91 14.59
C GLY A 822 23.01 8.22 15.93
N LYS A 823 21.99 8.13 16.78
CA LYS A 823 22.09 7.43 18.07
C LYS A 823 22.05 5.90 17.93
N TYR A 824 21.60 5.40 16.78
CA TYR A 824 21.39 3.97 16.53
C TYR A 824 22.41 3.36 15.55
N ILE A 825 23.21 4.19 14.86
CA ILE A 825 24.23 3.76 13.91
C ILE A 825 25.57 3.47 14.53
#